data_fcf7f17fdac52f85d9b7b563c85c897a
#
_entry.id   fcf7f17fdac52f85d9b7b563c85c897a
#
_cell.length_a   1.000
_cell.length_b   1.000
_cell.length_c   1.000
_cell.angle_alpha   90.00
_cell.angle_beta   90.00
_cell.angle_gamma   90.00
#
_symmetry.space_group_name_H-M   'P 1'
#
loop_
_entity.id
_entity.type
_entity.pdbx_description
1 polymer ?
#
loop_
_entity_poly.entity_id
_entity_poly.type
_entity_poly.pdbx_seq_one_letter_code
_entity_poly.pdbx_strand_id
1 'polypeptide(L)'
;MISTYRNRASRFALMSAAALGAVIVASAASAQTAPAPADTATAPTDAATSQPAAAMPDDAAQDIVVTGIRASLQSATNAKKNSIGFGDSIFAEDIGKLPATNLAETLNRIPGVRLNRDINGEGTQVAIRGLGASFSKVLLNGSQIAIASDGGTNGGSTGREVDLDLFPSELFTRLDVSKSAQADQIEGGIAGTVNLHNARPFDNPGDHVTVVAQGQYTDSNFNVGPRGAIVASHTGDTWGVLVGVSGVSVKTRVDGYETVGFTDGNLPRTDATGKAITDLGGNGFNYASVVPNNTGHGLVAGAPLNIASTSGLTTDQLRTALIPRLGRNSLTEGTRSRISVVGSFEWRPSDDLHFALDGIWANSKRDYTRLNMNWYVRNSGPGTSPTSTGGMVPIGLTVDQNNVVTNGTFANSSFFLENDIFNQTTKFWNINPSMMWKPASNLQVDLSLNYSKSDFFREQPQFDFQTTPQSGLDVNYDNTSGNPQPIITSNKDLGDPNLGWRWYRVNVQNVERKTNTKGAHLDLTWGDSTMNLKGGFAYDTAYRNIRAYDNSSAFQTSVCGATCDGLSGSVPNSALAQYLSRSGVTNFGHLAGSSVGYTSLLQPLTSALESATNYASYVGSAPQAIGAVTGGATGSIEEKTYGGYVEANGAFQLMDRELRLNAGVRYFHTDQSVAGPTNTANGIIDVSQQASYDDFLPSFNLSYDVLHNLKVRLAASRSMTRADPGSLLPGLTFSDISAQVATAGNPQLKPYFSNNIDFGGEYYTGGIGYIGLDLFQKDISGFTVTQQNSVVFNTLGLNYSDLTIQQQQAITNRGGPDVAVVTVGQPVNLQTLRIRGIEATWVQPLDFLVKGLGYSVNGTHISQSSDSNLIAPGVAPWSYNLQGFYEGHGISLSLNYVWTDKLIAANAPQNNINVPLNADARGQLDLSAGYQLPFFNNAARITLDVLNITNEPIRTTFGYDNATYSVYYPGRQILFGIRGKF
;
A
#
# COMPACT_ATOMS: atom_id res chain seq x y z
N MET A 1 -17.90 23.79 12.09
CA MET A 1 -16.92 22.77 11.68
C MET A 1 -16.11 23.12 10.42
N ILE A 2 -16.58 23.98 9.53
CA ILE A 2 -15.81 24.42 8.33
C ILE A 2 -14.72 25.47 8.65
N SER A 3 -14.78 26.12 9.81
CA SER A 3 -13.88 27.25 10.15
C SER A 3 -12.50 26.83 10.71
N THR A 4 -12.39 25.66 11.32
CA THR A 4 -11.13 25.18 11.92
C THR A 4 -10.16 24.55 10.91
N TYR A 5 -10.66 23.98 9.83
CA TYR A 5 -9.83 23.44 8.76
C TYR A 5 -9.22 24.51 7.85
N ARG A 6 -9.95 25.60 7.61
CA ARG A 6 -9.44 26.74 6.84
C ARG A 6 -8.24 27.44 7.49
N ASN A 7 -8.16 27.41 8.81
CA ASN A 7 -7.04 28.06 9.55
C ASN A 7 -5.74 27.25 9.56
N ARG A 8 -5.77 25.94 9.37
CA ARG A 8 -4.53 25.14 9.28
C ARG A 8 -3.88 25.25 7.89
N ALA A 9 -4.67 25.16 6.82
CA ALA A 9 -4.15 25.29 5.46
C ALA A 9 -3.61 26.71 5.17
N SER A 10 -4.27 27.77 5.70
CA SER A 10 -3.81 29.15 5.51
C SER A 10 -2.53 29.48 6.30
N ARG A 11 -2.31 28.88 7.46
CA ARG A 11 -1.05 29.07 8.22
C ARG A 11 0.15 28.37 7.56
N PHE A 12 -0.07 27.25 6.89
CA PHE A 12 1.01 26.54 6.17
C PHE A 12 1.37 27.25 4.86
N ALA A 13 0.39 27.76 4.13
CA ALA A 13 0.66 28.53 2.92
C ALA A 13 1.47 29.82 3.21
N LEU A 14 1.26 30.46 4.37
CA LEU A 14 2.05 31.62 4.80
C LEU A 14 3.47 31.25 5.23
N MET A 15 3.67 30.10 5.87
CA MET A 15 5.02 29.66 6.25
C MET A 15 5.85 29.21 5.04
N SER A 16 5.22 28.60 4.02
CA SER A 16 5.90 28.23 2.77
C SER A 16 6.36 29.44 1.96
N ALA A 17 5.57 30.53 1.96
CA ALA A 17 5.95 31.77 1.33
C ALA A 17 7.07 32.51 2.11
N ALA A 18 7.08 32.41 3.44
CA ALA A 18 8.11 33.03 4.28
C ALA A 18 9.46 32.30 4.17
N ALA A 19 9.48 30.97 4.02
CA ALA A 19 10.70 30.20 3.83
C ALA A 19 11.35 30.46 2.47
N LEU A 20 10.56 30.64 1.39
CA LEU A 20 11.08 31.10 0.10
C LEU A 20 11.60 32.55 0.15
N GLY A 21 10.96 33.43 0.92
CA GLY A 21 11.39 34.82 1.09
C GLY A 21 12.74 34.96 1.81
N ALA A 22 13.04 34.10 2.76
CA ALA A 22 14.29 34.14 3.53
C ALA A 22 15.53 33.71 2.71
N VAL A 23 15.36 32.84 1.70
CA VAL A 23 16.46 32.40 0.81
C VAL A 23 16.78 33.49 -0.22
N ILE A 24 15.82 34.32 -0.61
CA ILE A 24 16.02 35.41 -1.59
C ILE A 24 16.76 36.59 -0.98
N VAL A 25 16.62 36.87 0.32
CA VAL A 25 17.28 38.00 1.00
C VAL A 25 18.75 37.73 1.30
N ALA A 26 19.15 36.46 1.45
CA ALA A 26 20.57 36.11 1.73
C ALA A 26 21.51 36.19 0.51
N SER A 27 20.97 36.19 -0.74
CA SER A 27 21.78 36.24 -1.97
C SER A 27 21.94 37.64 -2.58
N ALA A 28 21.29 38.67 -2.04
CA ALA A 28 21.38 40.05 -2.55
C ALA A 28 22.54 40.89 -2.01
N ALA A 29 23.40 40.33 -1.13
CA ALA A 29 24.42 41.10 -0.40
C ALA A 29 25.86 41.00 -0.97
N SER A 30 26.10 40.44 -2.17
CA SER A 30 27.45 40.32 -2.71
C SER A 30 27.55 40.48 -4.23
N ALA A 31 27.08 41.63 -4.75
CA ALA A 31 27.39 42.05 -6.11
C ALA A 31 27.84 43.48 -6.13
N GLN A 32 29.16 43.71 -6.10
CA GLN A 32 29.77 45.00 -6.42
C GLN A 32 30.89 44.84 -7.47
N THR A 33 30.54 45.37 -8.64
CA THR A 33 31.33 46.05 -9.68
C THR A 33 32.64 45.50 -10.24
N ALA A 34 32.72 45.35 -11.57
CA ALA A 34 33.42 46.22 -12.56
C ALA A 34 33.65 45.53 -13.94
N PRO A 35 34.11 46.17 -15.03
CA PRO A 35 33.29 46.54 -16.15
C PRO A 35 33.64 45.80 -17.46
N ALA A 36 32.81 45.99 -18.48
CA ALA A 36 32.92 45.47 -19.84
C ALA A 36 34.08 46.02 -20.64
N PRO A 37 34.47 45.39 -21.74
CA PRO A 37 34.51 46.11 -22.99
C PRO A 37 33.74 45.46 -24.15
N ALA A 38 33.39 46.32 -25.09
CA ALA A 38 32.48 46.22 -26.21
C ALA A 38 33.14 45.62 -27.50
N ASP A 39 32.19 45.43 -28.45
CA ASP A 39 32.33 45.33 -29.92
C ASP A 39 32.78 43.97 -30.51
N THR A 40 32.08 43.44 -31.49
CA THR A 40 31.59 44.00 -32.75
C THR A 40 30.62 43.06 -33.45
N ALA A 41 29.64 43.65 -34.12
CA ALA A 41 28.66 42.99 -34.97
C ALA A 41 29.24 42.55 -36.29
N THR A 42 28.73 41.43 -36.82
CA THR A 42 28.49 41.26 -38.27
C THR A 42 27.42 40.20 -38.49
N ALA A 43 26.33 40.59 -39.13
CA ALA A 43 25.39 39.68 -39.76
C ALA A 43 25.97 39.25 -41.16
N PRO A 44 25.57 38.06 -41.64
CA PRO A 44 25.02 38.01 -42.96
C PRO A 44 23.80 37.08 -43.14
N THR A 45 22.80 37.65 -43.83
CA THR A 45 22.00 37.13 -44.97
C THR A 45 21.49 35.69 -45.00
N ASP A 46 20.17 35.70 -45.23
CA ASP A 46 19.26 34.64 -45.64
C ASP A 46 19.81 33.55 -46.55
N ALA A 47 19.54 32.30 -46.20
CA ALA A 47 19.26 31.25 -47.15
C ALA A 47 18.17 30.34 -46.58
N ALA A 48 16.97 30.47 -47.14
CA ALA A 48 15.88 29.55 -46.89
C ALA A 48 16.25 28.17 -47.43
N THR A 49 16.52 27.20 -46.56
CA THR A 49 16.46 25.80 -46.86
C THR A 49 15.28 25.17 -46.14
N SER A 50 14.36 24.66 -46.95
CA SER A 50 13.22 23.86 -46.52
C SER A 50 13.69 22.70 -45.64
N GLN A 51 13.37 22.75 -44.36
CA GLN A 51 13.58 21.66 -43.44
C GLN A 51 12.54 20.55 -43.73
N PRO A 52 12.94 19.29 -43.91
CA PRO A 52 11.98 18.18 -44.01
C PRO A 52 11.10 18.09 -42.75
N ALA A 53 9.86 17.73 -42.93
CA ALA A 53 8.92 17.45 -41.82
C ALA A 53 9.58 16.49 -40.80
N ALA A 54 9.57 16.88 -39.55
CA ALA A 54 10.13 16.09 -38.47
C ALA A 54 9.44 14.71 -38.45
N ALA A 55 10.22 13.66 -38.63
CA ALA A 55 9.81 12.28 -38.46
C ALA A 55 9.15 12.07 -37.06
N MET A 56 8.13 11.27 -37.01
CA MET A 56 7.64 10.79 -35.71
C MET A 56 8.80 10.10 -35.00
N PRO A 57 9.02 10.35 -33.71
CA PRO A 57 10.02 9.59 -32.97
C PRO A 57 9.62 8.11 -33.00
N ASP A 58 10.50 7.25 -33.50
CA ASP A 58 10.46 5.82 -33.17
C ASP A 58 10.25 5.69 -31.66
N ASP A 59 9.46 4.74 -31.20
CA ASP A 59 9.29 4.36 -29.78
C ASP A 59 10.62 3.89 -29.13
N ALA A 60 11.69 3.80 -29.89
CA ALA A 60 13.06 3.88 -29.42
C ALA A 60 13.43 5.36 -29.21
N ALA A 61 12.67 6.09 -28.37
CA ALA A 61 13.18 7.32 -27.78
C ALA A 61 14.46 6.93 -27.03
N GLN A 62 15.61 7.32 -27.56
CA GLN A 62 16.89 7.20 -26.86
C GLN A 62 16.63 7.71 -25.45
N ASP A 63 16.72 6.84 -24.45
CA ASP A 63 16.71 7.20 -23.04
C ASP A 63 17.98 8.04 -22.82
N ILE A 64 17.85 9.34 -23.10
CA ILE A 64 18.93 10.29 -22.88
C ILE A 64 19.14 10.33 -21.38
N VAL A 65 20.31 9.94 -20.93
CA VAL A 65 20.72 10.08 -19.53
C VAL A 65 20.74 11.57 -19.21
N VAL A 66 19.70 11.96 -18.53
CA VAL A 66 19.42 13.33 -18.15
C VAL A 66 20.15 13.59 -16.83
N THR A 67 20.82 14.71 -16.66
CA THR A 67 21.46 15.09 -15.41
C THR A 67 20.74 16.27 -14.76
N GLY A 68 20.25 16.06 -13.50
CA GLY A 68 19.61 17.08 -12.71
C GLY A 68 18.08 17.13 -12.81
N ILE A 69 17.46 17.85 -11.86
CA ILE A 69 16.00 17.97 -11.73
C ILE A 69 15.36 18.58 -12.98
N ARG A 70 15.95 19.66 -13.51
CA ARG A 70 15.40 20.38 -14.68
C ARG A 70 15.41 19.52 -15.93
N ALA A 71 16.48 18.81 -16.13
CA ALA A 71 16.65 17.96 -17.29
C ALA A 71 15.70 16.73 -17.23
N SER A 72 15.48 16.14 -16.05
CA SER A 72 14.44 15.12 -15.81
C SER A 72 13.04 15.66 -16.13
N LEU A 73 12.69 16.88 -15.66
CA LEU A 73 11.41 17.53 -15.97
C LEU A 73 11.29 17.88 -17.47
N GLN A 74 12.38 18.26 -18.14
CA GLN A 74 12.38 18.52 -19.59
C GLN A 74 12.05 17.24 -20.38
N SER A 75 12.66 16.11 -20.01
CA SER A 75 12.37 14.82 -20.64
C SER A 75 10.94 14.38 -20.38
N ALA A 76 10.42 14.57 -19.17
CA ALA A 76 9.02 14.30 -18.84
C ALA A 76 8.05 15.15 -19.66
N THR A 77 8.32 16.47 -19.78
CA THR A 77 7.51 17.39 -20.59
C THR A 77 7.55 17.01 -22.07
N ASN A 78 8.74 16.65 -22.59
CA ASN A 78 8.88 16.23 -23.99
C ASN A 78 8.15 14.89 -24.24
N ALA A 79 8.29 13.91 -23.36
CA ALA A 79 7.59 12.64 -23.47
C ALA A 79 6.06 12.86 -23.47
N LYS A 80 5.54 13.71 -22.58
CA LYS A 80 4.12 14.09 -22.55
C LYS A 80 3.69 14.78 -23.84
N LYS A 81 4.45 15.77 -24.32
CA LYS A 81 4.15 16.51 -25.56
C LYS A 81 4.08 15.56 -26.77
N ASN A 82 4.96 14.57 -26.85
CA ASN A 82 5.06 13.64 -27.96
C ASN A 82 4.09 12.46 -27.86
N SER A 83 3.57 12.13 -26.69
CA SER A 83 2.57 11.09 -26.51
C SER A 83 1.29 11.42 -27.29
N ILE A 84 0.62 10.40 -27.85
CA ILE A 84 -0.68 10.57 -28.48
C ILE A 84 -1.83 10.46 -27.46
N GLY A 85 -1.73 9.56 -26.48
CA GLY A 85 -2.69 9.33 -25.41
C GLY A 85 -2.39 10.18 -24.18
N PHE A 86 -3.18 9.94 -23.11
CA PHE A 86 -2.99 10.53 -21.80
C PHE A 86 -2.00 9.70 -20.99
N GLY A 87 -0.91 10.29 -20.59
CA GLY A 87 0.11 9.64 -19.78
C GLY A 87 1.11 10.63 -19.22
N ASP A 88 1.88 10.18 -18.25
CA ASP A 88 2.95 10.96 -17.62
C ASP A 88 4.17 10.06 -17.44
N SER A 89 5.36 10.63 -17.57
CA SER A 89 6.63 9.92 -17.40
C SER A 89 7.49 10.60 -16.35
N ILE A 90 8.25 9.83 -15.60
CA ILE A 90 9.30 10.34 -14.72
C ILE A 90 10.62 9.74 -15.17
N PHE A 91 11.58 10.59 -15.43
CA PHE A 91 12.95 10.20 -15.79
C PHE A 91 13.87 10.35 -14.59
N ALA A 92 14.85 9.48 -14.48
CA ALA A 92 15.89 9.61 -13.48
C ALA A 92 16.64 10.94 -13.66
N GLU A 93 16.96 11.62 -12.56
CA GLU A 93 17.78 12.85 -12.59
C GLU A 93 19.22 12.56 -13.05
N ASP A 94 19.64 11.30 -12.90
CA ASP A 94 20.91 10.72 -13.33
C ASP A 94 20.80 9.19 -13.18
N ILE A 95 21.66 8.39 -13.82
CA ILE A 95 21.67 6.93 -13.63
C ILE A 95 21.72 6.62 -12.12
N GLY A 96 20.74 5.84 -11.64
CA GLY A 96 20.62 5.49 -10.22
C GLY A 96 20.02 6.58 -9.33
N LYS A 97 19.42 7.64 -9.84
CA LYS A 97 18.68 8.64 -9.03
C LYS A 97 17.35 9.02 -9.62
N LEU A 98 16.33 8.30 -9.29
CA LEU A 98 14.95 8.79 -9.37
C LEU A 98 14.70 9.84 -8.27
N PRO A 99 13.73 10.77 -8.48
CA PRO A 99 13.53 11.90 -7.57
C PRO A 99 13.02 11.56 -6.17
N ALA A 100 12.97 10.29 -5.76
CA ALA A 100 12.56 9.84 -4.44
C ALA A 100 13.27 8.54 -4.02
N THR A 101 13.13 8.15 -2.74
CA THR A 101 13.86 7.03 -2.13
C THR A 101 13.39 5.64 -2.55
N ASN A 102 12.17 5.52 -3.09
CA ASN A 102 11.66 4.29 -3.69
C ASN A 102 10.76 4.60 -4.90
N LEU A 103 10.42 3.58 -5.69
CA LEU A 103 9.65 3.74 -6.93
C LEU A 103 8.23 4.24 -6.66
N ALA A 104 7.57 3.79 -5.61
CA ALA A 104 6.22 4.23 -5.27
C ALA A 104 6.19 5.72 -4.95
N GLU A 105 7.11 6.20 -4.09
CA GLU A 105 7.21 7.63 -3.75
C GLU A 105 7.52 8.50 -4.98
N THR A 106 8.29 7.96 -5.92
CA THR A 106 8.53 8.62 -7.19
C THR A 106 7.23 8.80 -7.98
N LEU A 107 6.44 7.74 -8.13
CA LEU A 107 5.16 7.75 -8.86
C LEU A 107 4.10 8.65 -8.21
N ASN A 108 4.18 8.88 -6.90
CA ASN A 108 3.24 9.77 -6.17
C ASN A 108 3.30 11.24 -6.60
N ARG A 109 4.29 11.62 -7.41
CA ARG A 109 4.42 12.98 -7.99
C ARG A 109 3.57 13.17 -9.24
N ILE A 110 3.02 12.08 -9.80
CA ILE A 110 2.16 12.12 -11.00
C ILE A 110 0.73 12.50 -10.60
N PRO A 111 0.05 13.40 -11.36
CA PRO A 111 -1.36 13.72 -11.13
C PRO A 111 -2.22 12.46 -11.12
N GLY A 112 -3.17 12.35 -10.18
CA GLY A 112 -4.09 11.22 -10.08
C GLY A 112 -3.47 9.93 -9.56
N VAL A 113 -2.19 9.90 -9.20
CA VAL A 113 -1.52 8.76 -8.56
C VAL A 113 -1.50 8.93 -7.04
N ARG A 114 -1.86 7.88 -6.32
CA ARG A 114 -1.86 7.79 -4.86
C ARG A 114 -1.16 6.51 -4.41
N LEU A 115 -0.60 6.53 -3.19
CA LEU A 115 0.08 5.38 -2.61
C LEU A 115 -0.76 4.68 -1.55
N ASN A 116 -0.68 3.35 -1.54
CA ASN A 116 -0.88 2.58 -0.33
C ASN A 116 0.45 2.58 0.45
N ARG A 117 0.37 2.78 1.77
CA ARG A 117 1.54 2.88 2.65
C ARG A 117 1.54 1.77 3.68
N ASP A 118 2.74 1.27 3.98
CA ASP A 118 2.96 0.43 5.15
C ASP A 118 2.94 1.26 6.45
N ILE A 119 2.80 0.62 7.59
CA ILE A 119 2.76 1.28 8.92
C ILE A 119 4.00 2.12 9.21
N ASN A 120 5.15 1.81 8.60
CA ASN A 120 6.40 2.58 8.69
C ASN A 120 6.42 3.84 7.79
N GLY A 121 5.30 4.16 7.13
CA GLY A 121 5.13 5.33 6.27
C GLY A 121 5.61 5.16 4.83
N GLU A 122 6.30 4.09 4.48
CA GLU A 122 6.79 3.87 3.12
C GLU A 122 5.66 3.51 2.16
N GLY A 123 5.68 4.12 0.97
CA GLY A 123 4.78 3.73 -0.12
C GLY A 123 5.14 2.35 -0.67
N THR A 124 4.16 1.48 -0.83
CA THR A 124 4.36 0.11 -1.32
C THR A 124 3.70 -0.12 -2.67
N GLN A 125 2.51 0.39 -2.89
CA GLN A 125 1.68 0.14 -4.07
C GLN A 125 1.07 1.44 -4.59
N VAL A 126 0.70 1.47 -5.88
CA VAL A 126 0.13 2.65 -6.53
C VAL A 126 -1.31 2.41 -6.94
N ALA A 127 -2.15 3.40 -6.65
CA ALA A 127 -3.53 3.53 -7.09
C ALA A 127 -3.63 4.71 -8.06
N ILE A 128 -4.37 4.56 -9.17
CA ILE A 128 -4.47 5.56 -10.23
C ILE A 128 -5.93 6.02 -10.34
N ARG A 129 -6.16 7.35 -10.41
CA ARG A 129 -7.49 7.96 -10.61
C ARG A 129 -8.56 7.43 -9.65
N GLY A 130 -8.15 7.23 -8.37
CA GLY A 130 -9.03 6.77 -7.29
C GLY A 130 -9.34 5.28 -7.25
N LEU A 131 -8.97 4.51 -8.27
CA LEU A 131 -9.10 3.05 -8.24
C LEU A 131 -7.92 2.43 -7.50
N GLY A 132 -8.21 1.43 -6.67
CA GLY A 132 -7.21 0.74 -5.85
C GLY A 132 -6.08 0.09 -6.65
N ALA A 133 -5.00 -0.29 -5.98
CA ALA A 133 -3.78 -0.79 -6.64
C ALA A 133 -4.00 -2.06 -7.49
N SER A 134 -4.95 -2.92 -7.12
CA SER A 134 -5.33 -4.11 -7.92
C SER A 134 -5.91 -3.78 -9.29
N PHE A 135 -6.38 -2.55 -9.51
CA PHE A 135 -6.91 -2.08 -10.79
C PHE A 135 -5.84 -1.47 -11.70
N SER A 136 -4.62 -1.33 -11.20
CA SER A 136 -3.46 -0.82 -11.95
C SER A 136 -2.63 -1.99 -12.45
N LYS A 137 -2.21 -1.95 -13.73
CA LYS A 137 -1.29 -2.93 -14.31
C LYS A 137 0.14 -2.42 -14.12
N VAL A 138 1.02 -3.24 -13.57
CA VAL A 138 2.46 -2.92 -13.48
C VAL A 138 3.22 -3.85 -14.42
N LEU A 139 4.05 -3.25 -15.25
CA LEU A 139 4.92 -3.92 -16.22
C LEU A 139 6.38 -3.64 -15.89
N LEU A 140 7.26 -4.54 -16.29
CA LEU A 140 8.71 -4.38 -16.25
C LEU A 140 9.23 -4.53 -17.68
N ASN A 141 9.80 -3.47 -18.24
CA ASN A 141 10.22 -3.40 -19.65
C ASN A 141 9.12 -3.85 -20.63
N GLY A 142 7.87 -3.39 -20.40
CA GLY A 142 6.72 -3.76 -21.21
C GLY A 142 6.12 -5.14 -20.91
N SER A 143 6.73 -5.97 -20.08
CA SER A 143 6.31 -7.34 -19.79
C SER A 143 5.58 -7.48 -18.47
N GLN A 144 4.61 -8.40 -18.43
CA GLN A 144 3.85 -8.69 -17.22
C GLN A 144 4.73 -9.30 -16.12
N ILE A 145 4.59 -8.78 -14.90
CA ILE A 145 5.17 -9.36 -13.70
C ILE A 145 4.08 -9.68 -12.68
N ALA A 146 4.36 -10.63 -11.80
CA ALA A 146 3.53 -10.92 -10.63
C ALA A 146 4.44 -11.17 -9.42
N ILE A 147 4.09 -10.53 -8.30
CA ILE A 147 4.86 -10.62 -7.06
C ILE A 147 4.02 -11.30 -6.00
N ALA A 148 4.64 -12.24 -5.30
CA ALA A 148 4.09 -12.83 -4.09
C ALA A 148 4.60 -12.02 -2.89
N SER A 149 3.72 -11.31 -2.18
CA SER A 149 4.07 -10.50 -1.02
C SER A 149 2.86 -10.28 -0.11
N ASP A 150 3.03 -9.63 1.01
CA ASP A 150 1.96 -9.27 1.94
C ASP A 150 1.41 -7.86 1.76
N GLY A 151 1.99 -7.03 0.90
CA GLY A 151 1.59 -5.64 0.70
C GLY A 151 2.07 -4.69 1.80
N GLY A 152 2.31 -5.16 3.01
CA GLY A 152 2.75 -4.40 4.18
C GLY A 152 3.02 -5.28 5.38
N THR A 153 3.39 -4.69 6.52
CA THR A 153 3.78 -5.42 7.75
C THR A 153 2.63 -6.24 8.33
N ASN A 154 1.40 -5.75 8.27
CA ASN A 154 0.19 -6.45 8.72
C ASN A 154 -0.64 -6.97 7.56
N GLY A 155 -0.08 -6.98 6.38
CA GLY A 155 -0.81 -7.33 5.20
C GLY A 155 -1.07 -8.83 5.10
N GLY A 156 -2.04 -9.19 4.32
CA GLY A 156 -2.37 -10.53 3.85
C GLY A 156 -2.77 -10.42 2.39
N SER A 157 -2.06 -9.55 1.63
CA SER A 157 -2.45 -9.24 0.25
C SER A 157 -2.43 -10.48 -0.61
N THR A 158 -3.59 -10.79 -1.16
CA THR A 158 -3.80 -11.87 -2.13
C THR A 158 -4.29 -11.31 -3.46
N GLY A 159 -4.19 -10.01 -3.65
CA GLY A 159 -4.61 -9.28 -4.85
C GLY A 159 -3.62 -9.36 -6.01
N ARG A 160 -3.81 -8.48 -7.01
CA ARG A 160 -2.96 -8.38 -8.22
C ARG A 160 -1.93 -7.27 -8.13
N GLU A 161 -1.95 -6.51 -7.08
CA GLU A 161 -1.04 -5.41 -6.84
C GLU A 161 0.41 -5.87 -6.78
N VAL A 162 1.31 -4.99 -7.20
CA VAL A 162 2.75 -5.20 -7.21
C VAL A 162 3.38 -4.32 -6.12
N ASP A 163 4.13 -4.93 -5.21
CA ASP A 163 4.87 -4.21 -4.19
C ASP A 163 6.15 -3.62 -4.79
N LEU A 164 6.13 -2.30 -4.96
CA LEU A 164 7.23 -1.55 -5.58
C LEU A 164 8.44 -1.37 -4.66
N ASP A 165 8.31 -1.63 -3.38
CA ASP A 165 9.43 -1.59 -2.43
C ASP A 165 10.44 -2.72 -2.63
N LEU A 166 10.09 -3.74 -3.43
CA LEU A 166 11.01 -4.80 -3.86
C LEU A 166 12.04 -4.30 -4.88
N PHE A 167 11.74 -3.22 -5.60
CA PHE A 167 12.57 -2.65 -6.65
C PHE A 167 13.32 -1.42 -6.15
N PRO A 168 14.67 -1.42 -6.21
CA PRO A 168 15.48 -0.25 -5.82
C PRO A 168 15.39 0.85 -6.89
N SER A 169 15.14 2.08 -6.45
CA SER A 169 15.07 3.24 -7.36
C SER A 169 16.37 3.49 -8.10
N GLU A 170 17.49 3.03 -7.59
CA GLU A 170 18.82 3.21 -8.15
C GLU A 170 19.06 2.42 -9.45
N LEU A 171 18.22 1.44 -9.77
CA LEU A 171 18.40 0.55 -10.92
C LEU A 171 17.42 0.84 -12.08
N PHE A 172 16.62 1.91 -11.96
CA PHE A 172 15.61 2.30 -12.95
C PHE A 172 15.90 3.69 -13.51
N THR A 173 15.66 3.89 -14.81
CA THR A 173 15.89 5.15 -15.52
C THR A 173 14.62 5.89 -15.87
N ARG A 174 13.49 5.17 -16.03
CA ARG A 174 12.22 5.76 -16.44
C ARG A 174 11.04 5.00 -15.85
N LEU A 175 10.00 5.74 -15.49
CA LEU A 175 8.70 5.22 -15.05
C LEU A 175 7.60 5.89 -15.88
N ASP A 176 6.79 5.11 -16.58
CA ASP A 176 5.68 5.60 -17.38
C ASP A 176 4.35 5.22 -16.74
N VAL A 177 3.41 6.16 -16.74
CA VAL A 177 2.02 5.92 -16.33
C VAL A 177 1.10 6.26 -17.48
N SER A 178 0.55 5.25 -18.13
CA SER A 178 -0.46 5.40 -19.17
C SER A 178 -1.86 5.41 -18.55
N LYS A 179 -2.64 6.45 -18.82
CA LYS A 179 -3.99 6.67 -18.28
C LYS A 179 -5.07 6.43 -19.33
N SER A 180 -4.75 6.46 -20.62
CA SER A 180 -5.59 6.01 -21.74
C SER A 180 -5.00 4.75 -22.37
N ALA A 181 -5.86 3.85 -22.83
CA ALA A 181 -5.43 2.59 -23.42
C ALA A 181 -5.10 2.74 -24.91
N GLN A 182 -4.17 1.92 -25.41
CA GLN A 182 -3.85 1.68 -26.81
C GLN A 182 -3.99 0.17 -27.09
N ALA A 183 -4.25 -0.23 -28.34
CA ALA A 183 -4.50 -1.62 -28.65
C ALA A 183 -3.23 -2.51 -28.52
N ASP A 184 -2.04 -1.95 -28.68
CA ASP A 184 -0.77 -2.64 -28.50
C ASP A 184 -0.44 -2.91 -27.02
N GLN A 185 -1.05 -2.20 -26.07
CA GLN A 185 -0.82 -2.41 -24.64
C GLN A 185 -1.49 -3.69 -24.14
N ILE A 186 -0.79 -4.41 -23.24
CA ILE A 186 -1.31 -5.60 -22.56
C ILE A 186 -2.51 -5.18 -21.68
N GLU A 187 -3.62 -5.92 -21.81
CA GLU A 187 -4.82 -5.70 -21.02
C GLU A 187 -4.62 -5.97 -19.52
N GLY A 188 -5.48 -5.40 -18.67
CA GLY A 188 -5.52 -5.69 -17.23
C GLY A 188 -5.36 -4.49 -16.29
N GLY A 189 -5.45 -3.26 -16.79
CA GLY A 189 -5.37 -2.04 -15.98
C GLY A 189 -6.47 -1.05 -16.27
N ILE A 190 -7.68 -1.22 -15.70
CA ILE A 190 -8.78 -0.23 -15.90
C ILE A 190 -8.44 1.12 -15.27
N ALA A 191 -7.60 1.17 -14.24
CA ALA A 191 -7.12 2.41 -13.64
C ALA A 191 -6.08 3.09 -14.54
N GLY A 192 -5.15 2.31 -15.05
CA GLY A 192 -4.02 2.70 -15.88
C GLY A 192 -2.91 1.64 -15.81
N THR A 193 -1.87 1.85 -16.61
CA THR A 193 -0.70 0.97 -16.68
C THR A 193 0.55 1.72 -16.25
N VAL A 194 1.33 1.12 -15.36
CA VAL A 194 2.67 1.59 -14.94
C VAL A 194 3.71 0.71 -15.60
N ASN A 195 4.63 1.29 -16.35
CA ASN A 195 5.76 0.57 -16.95
C ASN A 195 7.07 1.03 -16.30
N LEU A 196 7.83 0.08 -15.77
CA LEU A 196 9.12 0.30 -15.13
C LEU A 196 10.23 -0.03 -16.13
N HIS A 197 11.14 0.90 -16.39
CA HIS A 197 12.28 0.70 -17.30
C HIS A 197 13.57 0.64 -16.50
N ASN A 198 14.26 -0.48 -16.55
CA ASN A 198 15.61 -0.57 -16.01
C ASN A 198 16.64 0.09 -16.95
N ALA A 199 17.80 0.45 -16.38
CA ALA A 199 18.91 0.98 -17.15
C ALA A 199 19.46 -0.05 -18.13
N ARG A 200 19.79 0.38 -19.35
CA ARG A 200 20.47 -0.41 -20.39
C ARG A 200 21.83 0.21 -20.77
N PRO A 201 22.77 -0.58 -21.27
CA PRO A 201 24.13 -0.07 -21.53
C PRO A 201 24.19 1.04 -22.59
N PHE A 202 23.37 0.95 -23.65
CA PHE A 202 23.36 1.99 -24.69
C PHE A 202 22.50 3.23 -24.36
N ASP A 203 21.83 3.26 -23.20
CA ASP A 203 21.19 4.50 -22.71
C ASP A 203 22.26 5.57 -22.40
N ASN A 204 23.47 5.14 -22.02
CA ASN A 204 24.62 6.00 -21.78
C ASN A 204 25.89 5.29 -22.32
N PRO A 205 26.22 5.46 -23.60
CA PRO A 205 27.36 4.77 -24.20
C PRO A 205 28.70 5.14 -23.58
N GLY A 206 29.64 4.18 -23.56
CA GLY A 206 30.98 4.32 -22.98
C GLY A 206 31.15 3.48 -21.70
N ASP A 207 32.19 3.80 -20.94
CA ASP A 207 32.50 3.18 -19.66
C ASP A 207 31.99 4.06 -18.54
N HIS A 208 31.08 3.54 -17.71
CA HIS A 208 30.52 4.29 -16.60
C HIS A 208 30.45 3.44 -15.35
N VAL A 209 30.79 4.06 -14.22
CA VAL A 209 30.58 3.48 -12.88
C VAL A 209 29.87 4.50 -12.00
N THR A 210 28.72 4.15 -11.49
CA THR A 210 27.98 4.95 -10.49
C THR A 210 28.02 4.26 -9.14
N VAL A 211 28.40 4.98 -8.10
CA VAL A 211 28.44 4.49 -6.72
C VAL A 211 27.56 5.36 -5.84
N VAL A 212 26.69 4.76 -5.03
CA VAL A 212 25.85 5.42 -4.03
C VAL A 212 26.15 4.79 -2.68
N ALA A 213 26.47 5.62 -1.67
CA ALA A 213 26.65 5.18 -0.30
C ALA A 213 25.93 6.16 0.64
N GLN A 214 24.93 5.66 1.38
CA GLN A 214 24.07 6.48 2.25
C GLN A 214 23.85 5.79 3.59
N GLY A 215 23.65 6.62 4.64
CA GLY A 215 23.06 6.22 5.91
C GLY A 215 21.61 6.67 5.94
N GLN A 216 20.71 5.80 6.35
CA GLN A 216 19.29 6.10 6.60
C GLN A 216 19.04 6.11 8.11
N TYR A 217 18.72 7.28 8.65
CA TYR A 217 18.36 7.49 10.05
C TYR A 217 16.85 7.64 10.18
N THR A 218 16.26 7.08 11.22
CA THR A 218 14.84 7.24 11.56
C THR A 218 14.72 7.73 13.00
N ASP A 219 13.96 8.80 13.22
CA ASP A 219 13.80 9.40 14.56
C ASP A 219 12.91 8.57 15.49
N SER A 220 12.19 7.58 14.97
CA SER A 220 11.42 6.65 15.78
C SER A 220 12.30 5.68 16.59
N ASN A 221 13.45 5.28 16.06
CA ASN A 221 14.35 4.30 16.70
C ASN A 221 15.78 4.79 16.94
N PHE A 222 16.12 6.01 16.50
CA PHE A 222 17.45 6.63 16.65
C PHE A 222 18.61 5.80 16.07
N ASN A 223 18.35 4.99 15.05
CA ASN A 223 19.33 4.12 14.40
C ASN A 223 19.63 4.57 12.97
N VAL A 224 20.88 4.33 12.56
CA VAL A 224 21.33 4.52 11.17
C VAL A 224 21.50 3.16 10.52
N GLY A 225 20.83 2.93 9.39
CA GLY A 225 21.00 1.75 8.57
C GLY A 225 21.75 2.07 7.27
N PRO A 226 22.58 1.15 6.75
CA PRO A 226 23.27 1.35 5.47
C PRO A 226 22.35 1.17 4.29
N ARG A 227 22.57 2.01 3.26
CA ARG A 227 21.99 1.90 1.93
C ARG A 227 23.07 2.19 0.88
N GLY A 228 23.09 1.44 -0.20
CA GLY A 228 24.06 1.70 -1.27
C GLY A 228 23.74 0.99 -2.56
N ALA A 229 24.37 1.47 -3.64
CA ALA A 229 24.28 0.86 -4.94
C ALA A 229 25.59 1.06 -5.72
N ILE A 230 25.88 0.10 -6.60
CA ILE A 230 26.94 0.21 -7.60
C ILE A 230 26.31 -0.21 -8.92
N VAL A 231 26.46 0.63 -9.95
CA VAL A 231 26.07 0.34 -11.33
C VAL A 231 27.27 0.55 -12.21
N ALA A 232 27.62 -0.45 -13.00
CA ALA A 232 28.72 -0.38 -13.97
C ALA A 232 28.20 -0.75 -15.36
N SER A 233 28.59 0.00 -16.38
CA SER A 233 28.27 -0.27 -17.78
C SER A 233 29.48 -0.10 -18.69
N HIS A 234 29.48 -0.88 -19.73
CA HIS A 234 30.47 -0.81 -20.84
C HIS A 234 29.75 -0.99 -22.14
N THR A 235 30.11 -0.16 -23.16
CA THR A 235 29.65 -0.35 -24.53
C THR A 235 30.82 -0.38 -25.49
N GLY A 236 30.89 -1.42 -26.33
CA GLY A 236 31.66 -1.46 -27.54
C GLY A 236 30.85 -0.93 -28.73
N ASP A 237 31.33 -1.12 -29.93
CA ASP A 237 30.69 -0.62 -31.17
C ASP A 237 29.30 -1.26 -31.41
N THR A 238 29.20 -2.57 -31.14
CA THR A 238 27.99 -3.34 -31.45
C THR A 238 27.36 -4.06 -30.22
N TRP A 239 27.96 -4.00 -29.06
CA TRP A 239 27.47 -4.68 -27.86
C TRP A 239 27.72 -3.83 -26.64
N GLY A 240 26.90 -4.07 -25.64
CA GLY A 240 27.04 -3.42 -24.35
C GLY A 240 26.55 -4.30 -23.21
N VAL A 241 27.09 -4.08 -22.02
CA VAL A 241 26.74 -4.77 -20.81
C VAL A 241 26.58 -3.78 -19.67
N LEU A 242 25.57 -4.01 -18.83
CA LEU A 242 25.33 -3.26 -17.60
C LEU A 242 25.07 -4.25 -16.47
N VAL A 243 25.69 -4.00 -15.31
CA VAL A 243 25.40 -4.73 -14.06
C VAL A 243 25.23 -3.71 -12.94
N GLY A 244 24.15 -3.84 -12.21
CA GLY A 244 23.83 -3.01 -11.04
C GLY A 244 23.52 -3.87 -9.82
N VAL A 245 24.03 -3.46 -8.66
CA VAL A 245 23.72 -4.08 -7.36
C VAL A 245 23.27 -2.98 -6.40
N SER A 246 22.16 -3.19 -5.72
CA SER A 246 21.68 -2.28 -4.67
C SER A 246 21.32 -3.05 -3.41
N GLY A 247 21.63 -2.46 -2.25
CA GLY A 247 21.33 -3.04 -0.95
C GLY A 247 20.88 -2.00 0.06
N VAL A 248 19.97 -2.42 0.95
CA VAL A 248 19.49 -1.62 2.10
C VAL A 248 19.30 -2.53 3.30
N SER A 249 19.67 -2.04 4.49
CA SER A 249 19.35 -2.70 5.75
C SER A 249 18.99 -1.62 6.79
N VAL A 250 17.74 -1.57 7.18
CA VAL A 250 17.18 -0.53 8.05
C VAL A 250 16.48 -1.15 9.24
N LYS A 251 16.76 -0.62 10.42
CA LYS A 251 15.98 -0.92 11.62
C LYS A 251 14.72 -0.06 11.60
N THR A 252 13.59 -0.71 11.76
CA THR A 252 12.27 -0.08 11.82
C THR A 252 11.74 -0.12 13.24
N ARG A 253 11.13 0.98 13.67
CA ARG A 253 10.28 1.05 14.85
C ARG A 253 9.06 1.88 14.50
N VAL A 254 7.88 1.37 14.89
CA VAL A 254 6.60 2.07 14.74
C VAL A 254 5.82 1.90 16.02
N ASP A 255 5.55 3.01 16.70
CA ASP A 255 4.58 3.07 17.79
C ASP A 255 3.19 3.28 17.18
N GLY A 256 2.16 2.66 17.75
CA GLY A 256 0.82 2.75 17.21
C GLY A 256 -0.28 2.43 18.21
N TYR A 257 -1.51 2.65 17.76
CA TYR A 257 -2.74 2.33 18.48
C TYR A 257 -3.77 1.75 17.52
N GLU A 258 -4.52 0.72 17.99
CA GLU A 258 -5.61 0.10 17.22
C GLU A 258 -6.78 -0.26 18.12
N THR A 259 -7.99 -0.24 17.54
CA THR A 259 -9.20 -0.70 18.25
C THR A 259 -9.75 -2.00 17.69
N VAL A 260 -9.37 -2.38 16.48
CA VAL A 260 -9.99 -3.45 15.70
C VAL A 260 -11.53 -3.25 15.62
N GLY A 261 -11.96 -1.98 15.63
CA GLY A 261 -13.34 -1.52 15.61
C GLY A 261 -13.86 -1.10 16.99
N PHE A 262 -15.14 -0.79 17.02
CA PHE A 262 -15.86 -0.39 18.21
C PHE A 262 -16.96 -1.40 18.51
N THR A 263 -17.37 -1.48 19.76
CA THR A 263 -18.40 -2.39 20.23
C THR A 263 -19.31 -1.69 21.24
N ASP A 264 -20.53 -2.16 21.32
CA ASP A 264 -21.49 -1.77 22.36
C ASP A 264 -21.59 -2.87 23.43
N GLY A 265 -22.27 -2.56 24.52
CA GLY A 265 -22.55 -3.53 25.56
C GLY A 265 -23.63 -4.56 25.13
N ASN A 266 -23.42 -5.84 25.49
CA ASN A 266 -24.40 -6.91 25.27
C ASN A 266 -25.59 -6.81 26.24
N LEU A 267 -26.35 -5.73 26.12
CA LEU A 267 -27.58 -5.55 26.89
C LEU A 267 -28.80 -6.04 26.09
N PRO A 268 -29.81 -6.64 26.74
CA PRO A 268 -30.99 -7.15 26.05
C PRO A 268 -31.66 -6.09 25.17
N ARG A 269 -31.94 -6.45 23.93
CA ARG A 269 -32.61 -5.60 22.93
C ARG A 269 -33.54 -6.42 22.04
N THR A 270 -34.46 -5.72 21.38
CA THR A 270 -35.37 -6.30 20.40
C THR A 270 -35.08 -5.72 19.01
N ASP A 271 -35.39 -6.49 17.98
CA ASP A 271 -35.39 -5.98 16.61
C ASP A 271 -36.58 -5.03 16.34
N ALA A 272 -36.63 -4.49 15.11
CA ALA A 272 -37.72 -3.59 14.72
C ALA A 272 -39.11 -4.21 14.76
N THR A 273 -39.23 -5.54 14.87
CA THR A 273 -40.50 -6.28 15.00
C THR A 273 -40.90 -6.55 16.47
N GLY A 274 -40.01 -6.17 17.42
CA GLY A 274 -40.22 -6.43 18.84
C GLY A 274 -39.75 -7.82 19.30
N LYS A 275 -39.07 -8.60 18.42
CA LYS A 275 -38.54 -9.92 18.79
C LYS A 275 -37.17 -9.73 19.47
N ALA A 276 -36.95 -10.47 20.55
CA ALA A 276 -35.66 -10.46 21.23
C ALA A 276 -34.52 -10.90 20.31
N ILE A 277 -33.45 -10.12 20.29
CA ILE A 277 -32.20 -10.46 19.63
C ILE A 277 -31.42 -11.40 20.56
N THR A 278 -31.22 -12.65 20.16
CA THR A 278 -30.58 -13.70 20.97
C THR A 278 -29.05 -13.69 20.81
N ASP A 279 -28.54 -13.41 19.61
CA ASP A 279 -27.12 -13.14 19.40
C ASP A 279 -26.91 -11.62 19.30
N LEU A 280 -26.29 -11.04 20.31
CA LEU A 280 -25.99 -9.61 20.40
C LEU A 280 -24.69 -9.24 19.68
N GLY A 281 -24.17 -10.16 18.88
CA GLY A 281 -22.99 -9.95 18.06
C GLY A 281 -21.68 -10.20 18.81
N GLY A 282 -21.28 -11.42 19.04
CA GLY A 282 -20.15 -11.96 19.83
C GLY A 282 -18.84 -11.17 20.00
N ASN A 283 -18.67 -10.08 19.31
CA ASN A 283 -17.59 -9.08 19.52
C ASN A 283 -17.99 -7.99 20.52
N GLY A 284 -19.23 -8.01 21.05
CA GLY A 284 -19.66 -7.19 22.15
C GLY A 284 -18.96 -7.57 23.45
N PHE A 285 -19.15 -6.76 24.46
CA PHE A 285 -18.68 -7.06 25.80
C PHE A 285 -19.91 -7.17 26.76
N ASN A 286 -19.71 -7.86 27.87
CA ASN A 286 -20.75 -7.96 28.88
C ASN A 286 -20.42 -7.02 30.04
N TYR A 287 -21.41 -6.22 30.43
CA TYR A 287 -21.37 -5.58 31.74
C TYR A 287 -21.63 -6.64 32.82
N ALA A 288 -20.98 -6.50 33.96
CA ALA A 288 -21.31 -7.33 35.13
C ALA A 288 -22.74 -7.07 35.60
N SER A 289 -23.48 -8.12 35.93
CA SER A 289 -24.79 -8.02 36.61
C SER A 289 -24.67 -8.20 38.11
N VAL A 290 -23.57 -8.76 38.59
CA VAL A 290 -23.19 -8.92 39.98
C VAL A 290 -21.79 -8.35 40.16
N VAL A 291 -21.55 -7.63 41.23
CA VAL A 291 -20.26 -7.04 41.57
C VAL A 291 -19.19 -8.12 41.68
N PRO A 292 -18.16 -8.12 40.80
CA PRO A 292 -17.07 -9.09 40.87
C PRO A 292 -16.20 -8.91 42.10
N ASN A 293 -15.43 -9.95 42.46
CA ASN A 293 -14.44 -9.86 43.51
C ASN A 293 -13.38 -8.79 43.16
N ASN A 294 -12.89 -8.10 44.18
CA ASN A 294 -11.84 -7.08 44.05
C ASN A 294 -12.17 -5.88 43.13
N THR A 295 -13.45 -5.62 42.85
CA THR A 295 -13.87 -4.47 42.02
C THR A 295 -13.47 -3.12 42.64
N GLY A 296 -13.47 -3.00 43.99
CA GLY A 296 -13.19 -1.72 44.64
C GLY A 296 -14.33 -0.71 44.50
N HIS A 297 -14.03 0.57 44.46
CA HIS A 297 -14.96 1.71 44.25
C HIS A 297 -16.13 1.76 45.22
N GLY A 298 -15.96 1.22 46.43
CA GLY A 298 -17.03 1.15 47.43
C GLY A 298 -18.14 0.12 47.14
N LEU A 299 -17.96 -0.73 46.11
CA LEU A 299 -18.91 -1.77 45.76
C LEU A 299 -18.66 -3.05 46.56
N VAL A 300 -19.75 -3.73 46.94
CA VAL A 300 -19.69 -4.96 47.71
C VAL A 300 -19.76 -6.17 46.78
N ALA A 301 -18.71 -7.00 46.81
CA ALA A 301 -18.66 -8.22 45.99
C ALA A 301 -19.85 -9.12 46.21
N GLY A 302 -20.44 -9.64 45.15
CA GLY A 302 -21.64 -10.48 45.19
C GLY A 302 -22.98 -9.72 45.25
N ALA A 303 -22.97 -8.40 45.45
CA ALA A 303 -24.19 -7.61 45.37
C ALA A 303 -24.67 -7.46 43.91
N PRO A 304 -25.99 -7.36 43.66
CA PRO A 304 -26.53 -6.99 42.36
C PRO A 304 -25.98 -5.64 41.91
N LEU A 305 -25.53 -5.55 40.67
CA LEU A 305 -24.92 -4.33 40.11
C LEU A 305 -25.94 -3.52 39.31
N ASN A 306 -26.15 -2.27 39.69
CA ASN A 306 -26.89 -1.30 38.89
C ASN A 306 -25.94 -0.51 38.02
N ILE A 307 -25.72 -0.97 36.79
CA ILE A 307 -24.76 -0.36 35.85
C ILE A 307 -25.13 1.08 35.47
N ALA A 308 -26.41 1.46 35.44
CA ALA A 308 -26.80 2.85 35.16
C ALA A 308 -26.37 3.77 36.31
N SER A 309 -26.48 3.31 37.54
CA SER A 309 -26.06 4.10 38.71
C SER A 309 -24.54 4.26 38.77
N THR A 310 -23.77 3.21 38.50
CA THR A 310 -22.30 3.29 38.54
C THR A 310 -21.71 4.05 37.36
N SER A 311 -22.28 3.89 36.18
CA SER A 311 -21.80 4.58 34.97
C SER A 311 -22.21 6.04 34.87
N GLY A 312 -23.37 6.42 35.51
CA GLY A 312 -24.00 7.73 35.32
C GLY A 312 -24.73 7.88 33.96
N LEU A 313 -24.84 6.81 33.17
CA LEU A 313 -25.57 6.78 31.89
C LEU A 313 -26.88 6.02 32.03
N THR A 314 -27.91 6.36 31.25
CA THR A 314 -29.12 5.56 31.16
C THR A 314 -28.86 4.19 30.56
N THR A 315 -29.75 3.21 30.82
CA THR A 315 -29.64 1.87 30.21
C THR A 315 -29.68 1.94 28.67
N ASP A 316 -30.45 2.88 28.10
CA ASP A 316 -30.51 3.05 26.65
C ASP A 316 -29.23 3.62 26.06
N GLN A 317 -28.58 4.55 26.75
CA GLN A 317 -27.24 5.03 26.35
C GLN A 317 -26.20 3.92 26.45
N LEU A 318 -26.18 3.13 27.54
CA LEU A 318 -25.26 2.01 27.71
C LEU A 318 -25.47 0.90 26.68
N ARG A 319 -26.70 0.70 26.20
CA ARG A 319 -27.02 -0.31 25.17
C ARG A 319 -26.35 -0.01 23.82
N THR A 320 -26.11 1.27 23.53
CA THR A 320 -25.56 1.75 22.25
C THR A 320 -24.25 2.51 22.42
N ALA A 321 -23.75 2.66 23.68
CA ALA A 321 -22.48 3.34 23.94
C ALA A 321 -21.31 2.59 23.29
N LEU A 322 -20.56 3.27 22.44
CA LEU A 322 -19.46 2.69 21.70
C LEU A 322 -18.13 2.85 22.44
N ILE A 323 -17.47 1.73 22.70
CA ILE A 323 -16.09 1.68 23.21
C ILE A 323 -15.19 0.89 22.27
N PRO A 324 -13.86 1.07 22.29
CA PRO A 324 -12.95 0.24 21.53
C PRO A 324 -13.14 -1.25 21.83
N ARG A 325 -13.22 -2.10 20.80
CA ARG A 325 -13.21 -3.57 20.99
C ARG A 325 -11.93 -4.03 21.69
N LEU A 326 -10.81 -3.41 21.31
CA LEU A 326 -9.53 -3.52 21.98
C LEU A 326 -8.94 -2.12 22.12
N GLY A 327 -8.44 -1.78 23.29
CA GLY A 327 -7.58 -0.60 23.46
C GLY A 327 -6.12 -1.05 23.28
N ARG A 328 -5.70 -1.24 22.02
CA ARG A 328 -4.43 -1.85 21.66
C ARG A 328 -3.35 -0.79 21.48
N ASN A 329 -2.38 -0.70 22.37
CA ASN A 329 -1.13 0.01 22.09
C ASN A 329 -0.12 -0.97 21.50
N SER A 330 0.44 -0.65 20.34
CA SER A 330 1.34 -1.53 19.59
C SER A 330 2.72 -0.94 19.40
N LEU A 331 3.74 -1.77 19.53
CA LEU A 331 5.14 -1.47 19.26
C LEU A 331 5.64 -2.48 18.23
N THR A 332 5.92 -2.04 17.02
CA THR A 332 6.55 -2.86 16.00
C THR A 332 8.01 -2.49 15.86
N GLU A 333 8.90 -3.43 16.07
CA GLU A 333 10.35 -3.25 15.93
C GLU A 333 10.97 -4.39 15.13
N GLY A 334 12.04 -4.09 14.40
CA GLY A 334 12.78 -5.13 13.68
C GLY A 334 13.67 -4.59 12.58
N THR A 335 14.03 -5.45 11.65
CA THR A 335 14.93 -5.13 10.56
C THR A 335 14.28 -5.44 9.23
N ARG A 336 14.37 -4.50 8.30
CA ARG A 336 14.10 -4.72 6.89
C ARG A 336 15.41 -4.68 6.12
N SER A 337 15.65 -5.72 5.32
CA SER A 337 16.81 -5.76 4.44
C SER A 337 16.39 -6.19 3.03
N ARG A 338 17.07 -5.65 2.02
CA ARG A 338 16.88 -6.01 0.62
C ARG A 338 18.24 -5.95 -0.08
N ILE A 339 18.45 -6.92 -0.97
CA ILE A 339 19.50 -6.89 -1.97
C ILE A 339 18.87 -7.16 -3.33
N SER A 340 19.26 -6.38 -4.33
CA SER A 340 18.76 -6.50 -5.70
C SER A 340 19.91 -6.38 -6.69
N VAL A 341 19.83 -7.17 -7.75
CA VAL A 341 20.80 -7.20 -8.84
C VAL A 341 20.04 -7.02 -10.15
N VAL A 342 20.51 -6.12 -11.01
CA VAL A 342 20.05 -5.97 -12.38
C VAL A 342 21.21 -6.29 -13.32
N GLY A 343 20.89 -6.95 -14.43
CA GLY A 343 21.82 -7.16 -15.54
C GLY A 343 21.12 -6.83 -16.85
N SER A 344 21.82 -6.17 -17.75
CA SER A 344 21.35 -5.91 -19.11
C SER A 344 22.49 -6.16 -20.08
N PHE A 345 22.21 -6.86 -21.16
CA PHE A 345 23.09 -7.08 -22.29
C PHE A 345 22.38 -6.67 -23.56
N GLU A 346 22.98 -5.82 -24.35
CA GLU A 346 22.51 -5.44 -25.68
C GLU A 346 23.50 -5.83 -26.74
N TRP A 347 22.98 -6.29 -27.88
CA TRP A 347 23.79 -6.59 -29.08
C TRP A 347 23.10 -6.02 -30.31
N ARG A 348 23.80 -5.12 -30.99
CA ARG A 348 23.38 -4.37 -32.18
C ARG A 348 24.30 -4.71 -33.35
N PRO A 349 24.15 -5.91 -33.95
CA PRO A 349 25.03 -6.34 -35.05
C PRO A 349 24.91 -5.45 -36.30
N SER A 350 23.78 -4.76 -36.44
CA SER A 350 23.56 -3.72 -37.48
C SER A 350 22.56 -2.70 -36.93
N ASP A 351 22.39 -1.59 -37.68
CA ASP A 351 21.37 -0.56 -37.33
C ASP A 351 19.93 -1.10 -37.40
N ASP A 352 19.72 -2.18 -38.15
CA ASP A 352 18.41 -2.80 -38.38
C ASP A 352 18.11 -3.98 -37.45
N LEU A 353 19.05 -4.44 -36.61
CA LEU A 353 18.86 -5.63 -35.77
C LEU A 353 19.46 -5.40 -34.38
N HIS A 354 18.57 -5.39 -33.38
CA HIS A 354 18.91 -5.21 -31.99
C HIS A 354 18.40 -6.36 -31.15
N PHE A 355 19.23 -6.89 -30.25
CA PHE A 355 18.87 -7.84 -29.22
C PHE A 355 19.11 -7.22 -27.86
N ALA A 356 18.22 -7.45 -26.93
CA ALA A 356 18.42 -7.12 -25.52
C ALA A 356 18.07 -8.31 -24.64
N LEU A 357 18.82 -8.47 -23.57
CA LEU A 357 18.55 -9.43 -22.50
C LEU A 357 18.61 -8.71 -21.17
N ASP A 358 17.44 -8.46 -20.58
CA ASP A 358 17.32 -7.83 -19.27
C ASP A 358 17.01 -8.89 -18.21
N GLY A 359 17.59 -8.71 -17.03
CA GLY A 359 17.33 -9.57 -15.88
C GLY A 359 17.35 -8.82 -14.57
N ILE A 360 16.49 -9.18 -13.66
CA ILE A 360 16.48 -8.68 -12.28
C ILE A 360 16.31 -9.82 -11.29
N TRP A 361 17.09 -9.77 -10.22
CA TRP A 361 16.93 -10.61 -9.06
C TRP A 361 16.84 -9.75 -7.81
N ALA A 362 15.91 -10.08 -6.89
CA ALA A 362 15.77 -9.39 -5.62
C ALA A 362 15.45 -10.39 -4.49
N ASN A 363 15.99 -10.11 -3.31
CA ASN A 363 15.69 -10.82 -2.08
C ASN A 363 15.43 -9.78 -0.98
N SER A 364 14.20 -9.76 -0.47
CA SER A 364 13.76 -8.90 0.62
C SER A 364 13.42 -9.73 1.84
N LYS A 365 13.86 -9.28 3.01
CA LYS A 365 13.52 -9.86 4.30
C LYS A 365 12.95 -8.79 5.21
N ARG A 366 11.94 -9.17 6.00
CA ARG A 366 11.36 -8.38 7.08
C ARG A 366 11.28 -9.27 8.30
N ASP A 367 12.09 -8.97 9.28
CA ASP A 367 12.15 -9.69 10.56
C ASP A 367 11.68 -8.73 11.65
N TYR A 368 10.39 -8.79 11.99
CA TYR A 368 9.74 -7.88 12.92
C TYR A 368 9.15 -8.61 14.12
N THR A 369 9.22 -7.97 15.27
CA THR A 369 8.43 -8.31 16.44
C THR A 369 7.41 -7.21 16.68
N ARG A 370 6.17 -7.57 16.89
CA ARG A 370 5.09 -6.67 17.24
C ARG A 370 4.53 -7.05 18.60
N LEU A 371 4.67 -6.14 19.56
CA LEU A 371 4.07 -6.25 20.88
C LEU A 371 2.76 -5.46 20.89
N ASN A 372 1.67 -6.10 21.20
CA ASN A 372 0.35 -5.50 21.30
C ASN A 372 -0.16 -5.64 22.73
N MET A 373 -0.16 -4.57 23.49
CA MET A 373 -0.80 -4.53 24.80
C MET A 373 -2.27 -4.14 24.61
N ASN A 374 -3.16 -5.09 24.79
CA ASN A 374 -4.58 -4.94 24.49
C ASN A 374 -5.39 -4.80 25.78
N TRP A 375 -6.06 -3.69 25.99
CA TRP A 375 -7.20 -3.66 26.88
C TRP A 375 -8.30 -4.53 26.29
N TYR A 376 -8.68 -5.59 27.03
CA TYR A 376 -9.54 -6.65 26.54
C TYR A 376 -11.00 -6.32 26.82
N VAL A 377 -11.69 -5.70 25.87
CA VAL A 377 -13.11 -5.32 25.97
C VAL A 377 -14.00 -6.41 25.37
N ARG A 378 -13.74 -6.80 24.13
CA ARG A 378 -14.52 -7.80 23.41
C ARG A 378 -14.47 -9.18 24.09
N ASN A 379 -15.50 -9.98 23.84
CA ASN A 379 -15.59 -11.39 24.28
C ASN A 379 -15.46 -11.60 25.80
N SER A 380 -15.69 -10.57 26.61
CA SER A 380 -15.79 -10.77 28.03
C SER A 380 -17.05 -11.60 28.35
N GLY A 381 -16.90 -12.71 29.06
CA GLY A 381 -18.00 -13.56 29.46
C GLY A 381 -18.99 -12.84 30.37
N PRO A 382 -20.18 -13.40 30.59
CA PRO A 382 -21.20 -12.79 31.48
C PRO A 382 -20.69 -12.67 32.92
N GLY A 383 -20.77 -11.47 33.48
CA GLY A 383 -20.43 -11.20 34.88
C GLY A 383 -21.62 -11.51 35.81
N THR A 384 -22.00 -12.79 35.94
CA THR A 384 -23.21 -13.21 36.64
C THR A 384 -22.97 -13.71 38.09
N SER A 385 -21.71 -13.79 38.49
CA SER A 385 -21.29 -14.15 39.84
C SER A 385 -20.04 -13.38 40.27
N PRO A 386 -19.73 -13.27 41.56
CA PRO A 386 -18.52 -12.57 42.02
C PRO A 386 -17.22 -13.23 41.58
N THR A 387 -17.25 -14.49 41.17
CA THR A 387 -16.12 -15.27 40.66
C THR A 387 -16.08 -15.36 39.14
N SER A 388 -17.01 -14.71 38.42
CA SER A 388 -17.01 -14.66 36.95
C SER A 388 -15.72 -14.03 36.43
N THR A 389 -15.11 -14.63 35.42
CA THR A 389 -13.87 -14.11 34.78
C THR A 389 -14.12 -12.95 33.81
N GLY A 390 -15.38 -12.70 33.44
CA GLY A 390 -15.81 -11.61 32.58
C GLY A 390 -16.77 -10.65 33.32
N GLY A 391 -17.22 -9.64 32.54
CA GLY A 391 -18.16 -8.63 33.04
C GLY A 391 -17.42 -7.42 33.61
N MET A 392 -17.26 -6.37 32.81
CA MET A 392 -16.69 -5.11 33.27
C MET A 392 -17.71 -4.29 34.04
N VAL A 393 -17.24 -3.48 34.99
CA VAL A 393 -18.04 -2.54 35.77
C VAL A 393 -17.75 -1.12 35.32
N PRO A 394 -18.70 -0.44 34.63
CA PRO A 394 -18.53 0.93 34.18
C PRO A 394 -18.72 1.92 35.32
N ILE A 395 -17.81 2.89 35.44
CA ILE A 395 -17.82 3.89 36.54
C ILE A 395 -17.62 5.29 35.95
N GLY A 396 -18.61 6.16 36.08
CA GLY A 396 -18.53 7.57 35.74
C GLY A 396 -18.24 7.79 34.25
N LEU A 397 -18.96 7.11 33.33
CA LEU A 397 -18.78 7.25 31.89
C LEU A 397 -19.34 8.57 31.36
N THR A 398 -18.71 9.11 30.35
CA THR A 398 -19.24 10.19 29.51
C THR A 398 -19.26 9.75 28.05
N VAL A 399 -20.28 10.21 27.33
CA VAL A 399 -20.45 9.95 25.89
C VAL A 399 -20.66 11.27 25.15
N ASP A 400 -20.29 11.28 23.88
CA ASP A 400 -20.55 12.39 22.99
C ASP A 400 -21.95 12.29 22.34
N GLN A 401 -22.24 13.19 21.40
CA GLN A 401 -23.52 13.24 20.66
C GLN A 401 -23.76 11.99 19.78
N ASN A 402 -22.71 11.24 19.43
CA ASN A 402 -22.77 10.01 18.64
C ASN A 402 -22.78 8.76 19.54
N ASN A 403 -22.92 8.96 20.86
CA ASN A 403 -22.85 7.93 21.88
C ASN A 403 -21.50 7.16 21.91
N VAL A 404 -20.42 7.78 21.45
CA VAL A 404 -19.05 7.27 21.61
C VAL A 404 -18.57 7.63 23.01
N VAL A 405 -18.09 6.64 23.77
CA VAL A 405 -17.52 6.89 25.10
C VAL A 405 -16.28 7.75 24.98
N THR A 406 -16.26 8.87 25.70
CA THR A 406 -15.16 9.84 25.68
C THR A 406 -14.30 9.80 26.92
N ASN A 407 -14.87 9.41 28.08
CA ASN A 407 -14.13 9.28 29.32
C ASN A 407 -14.82 8.29 30.27
N GLY A 408 -14.04 7.66 31.14
CA GLY A 408 -14.56 6.88 32.26
C GLY A 408 -13.59 5.80 32.74
N THR A 409 -14.00 5.14 33.81
CA THR A 409 -13.27 4.02 34.39
C THR A 409 -14.03 2.70 34.17
N PHE A 410 -13.28 1.65 33.88
CA PHE A 410 -13.81 0.30 33.72
C PHE A 410 -13.09 -0.60 34.74
N ALA A 411 -13.76 -0.90 35.82
CA ALA A 411 -13.26 -1.84 36.84
C ALA A 411 -13.50 -3.30 36.39
N ASN A 412 -12.83 -4.24 37.05
CA ASN A 412 -12.78 -5.66 36.66
C ASN A 412 -12.36 -5.84 35.18
N SER A 413 -11.47 -4.99 34.74
CA SER A 413 -10.88 -5.06 33.40
C SER A 413 -9.76 -6.10 33.32
N SER A 414 -9.34 -6.43 32.09
CA SER A 414 -8.19 -7.30 31.85
C SER A 414 -7.40 -6.82 30.65
N PHE A 415 -6.13 -7.20 30.59
CA PHE A 415 -5.27 -7.02 29.46
C PHE A 415 -4.75 -8.35 28.93
N PHE A 416 -4.48 -8.39 27.64
CA PHE A 416 -3.63 -9.43 27.08
C PHE A 416 -2.53 -8.81 26.22
N LEU A 417 -1.38 -9.44 26.26
CA LEU A 417 -0.23 -9.12 25.41
C LEU A 417 -0.20 -10.12 24.27
N GLU A 418 -0.22 -9.64 23.04
CA GLU A 418 0.12 -10.41 21.85
C GLU A 418 1.59 -10.12 21.49
N ASN A 419 2.36 -11.19 21.28
CA ASN A 419 3.73 -11.11 20.79
C ASN A 419 3.78 -11.78 19.42
N ASP A 420 3.50 -10.98 18.40
CA ASP A 420 3.52 -11.42 17.01
C ASP A 420 4.92 -11.28 16.42
N ILE A 421 5.43 -12.34 15.82
CA ILE A 421 6.72 -12.35 15.15
C ILE A 421 6.48 -12.57 13.67
N PHE A 422 7.08 -11.73 12.85
CA PHE A 422 6.96 -11.76 11.40
C PHE A 422 8.34 -12.01 10.78
N ASN A 423 8.62 -13.28 10.45
CA ASN A 423 9.81 -13.66 9.70
C ASN A 423 9.40 -13.84 8.23
N GLN A 424 9.60 -12.81 7.43
CA GLN A 424 9.16 -12.78 6.04
C GLN A 424 10.34 -12.77 5.08
N THR A 425 10.23 -13.53 4.01
CA THR A 425 11.19 -13.51 2.90
C THR A 425 10.44 -13.49 1.58
N THR A 426 10.78 -12.53 0.71
CA THR A 426 10.31 -12.45 -0.68
C THR A 426 11.51 -12.55 -1.59
N LYS A 427 11.52 -13.56 -2.47
CA LYS A 427 12.50 -13.68 -3.55
C LYS A 427 11.80 -13.44 -4.88
N PHE A 428 12.42 -12.66 -5.72
CA PHE A 428 11.91 -12.34 -7.06
C PHE A 428 13.04 -12.44 -8.08
N TRP A 429 12.72 -12.94 -9.26
CA TRP A 429 13.58 -12.82 -10.43
C TRP A 429 12.75 -12.76 -11.70
N ASN A 430 13.31 -12.06 -12.69
CA ASN A 430 12.74 -11.89 -14.01
C ASN A 430 13.87 -11.98 -15.04
N ILE A 431 13.56 -12.55 -16.20
CA ILE A 431 14.37 -12.53 -17.41
C ILE A 431 13.46 -12.12 -18.56
N ASN A 432 13.95 -11.17 -19.35
CA ASN A 432 13.21 -10.56 -20.45
C ASN A 432 14.13 -10.41 -21.68
N PRO A 433 14.28 -11.45 -22.53
CA PRO A 433 14.94 -11.30 -23.83
C PRO A 433 14.00 -10.63 -24.84
N SER A 434 14.54 -9.69 -25.62
CA SER A 434 13.82 -9.00 -26.69
C SER A 434 14.67 -8.84 -27.93
N MET A 435 14.01 -8.71 -29.09
CA MET A 435 14.61 -8.48 -30.39
C MET A 435 13.77 -7.44 -31.13
N MET A 436 14.43 -6.48 -31.73
CA MET A 436 13.88 -5.56 -32.72
C MET A 436 14.61 -5.80 -34.05
N TRP A 437 13.87 -6.02 -35.13
CA TRP A 437 14.40 -6.26 -36.43
C TRP A 437 13.66 -5.44 -37.49
N LYS A 438 14.39 -4.66 -38.29
CA LYS A 438 13.87 -3.87 -39.41
C LYS A 438 14.32 -4.52 -40.74
N PRO A 439 13.62 -5.58 -41.22
CA PRO A 439 14.00 -6.24 -42.48
C PRO A 439 13.84 -5.37 -43.73
N ALA A 440 13.06 -4.30 -43.64
CA ALA A 440 12.89 -3.27 -44.66
C ALA A 440 12.61 -1.91 -43.98
N SER A 441 12.83 -0.83 -44.70
CA SER A 441 12.64 0.55 -44.20
C SER A 441 11.19 0.82 -43.71
N ASN A 442 10.23 0.04 -44.18
CA ASN A 442 8.82 0.17 -43.83
C ASN A 442 8.26 -1.05 -43.03
N LEU A 443 9.13 -1.92 -42.54
CA LEU A 443 8.68 -3.09 -41.75
C LEU A 443 9.60 -3.25 -40.53
N GLN A 444 9.01 -3.27 -39.36
CA GLN A 444 9.65 -3.61 -38.07
C GLN A 444 8.98 -4.83 -37.47
N VAL A 445 9.77 -5.71 -36.88
CA VAL A 445 9.36 -6.91 -36.15
C VAL A 445 9.93 -6.82 -34.76
N ASP A 446 9.07 -6.81 -33.74
CA ASP A 446 9.47 -6.83 -32.34
C ASP A 446 9.05 -8.16 -31.72
N LEU A 447 9.99 -8.83 -31.08
CA LEU A 447 9.76 -10.06 -30.34
C LEU A 447 10.20 -9.84 -28.89
N SER A 448 9.33 -10.14 -27.95
CA SER A 448 9.70 -10.16 -26.53
C SER A 448 9.24 -11.45 -25.85
N LEU A 449 10.12 -11.99 -25.02
CA LEU A 449 9.83 -13.12 -24.17
C LEU A 449 10.01 -12.69 -22.71
N ASN A 450 9.26 -13.31 -21.82
CA ASN A 450 9.30 -12.95 -20.42
C ASN A 450 9.10 -14.20 -19.55
N TYR A 451 9.89 -14.28 -18.51
CA TYR A 451 9.65 -15.20 -17.41
C TYR A 451 9.92 -14.49 -16.08
N SER A 452 8.91 -14.44 -15.19
CA SER A 452 9.13 -13.98 -13.81
C SER A 452 8.67 -15.02 -12.80
N LYS A 453 9.33 -15.03 -11.65
CA LYS A 453 8.99 -15.90 -10.53
C LYS A 453 9.18 -15.14 -9.22
N SER A 454 8.21 -15.28 -8.31
CA SER A 454 8.28 -14.78 -6.95
C SER A 454 7.90 -15.87 -5.96
N ASP A 455 8.76 -16.06 -4.97
CA ASP A 455 8.53 -16.97 -3.83
C ASP A 455 8.47 -16.13 -2.55
N PHE A 456 7.36 -16.21 -1.85
CA PHE A 456 7.13 -15.58 -0.56
C PHE A 456 6.94 -16.64 0.51
N PHE A 457 7.57 -16.44 1.66
CA PHE A 457 7.38 -17.25 2.86
C PHE A 457 7.24 -16.32 4.06
N ARG A 458 6.28 -16.62 4.94
CA ARG A 458 6.10 -15.96 6.23
C ARG A 458 5.89 -17.01 7.31
N GLU A 459 6.73 -16.95 8.32
CA GLU A 459 6.59 -17.67 9.57
C GLU A 459 6.14 -16.71 10.66
N GLN A 460 5.12 -17.09 11.41
CA GLN A 460 4.54 -16.25 12.45
C GLN A 460 4.32 -17.05 13.74
N PRO A 461 5.36 -17.23 14.57
CA PRO A 461 5.18 -17.69 15.94
C PRO A 461 4.47 -16.64 16.76
N GLN A 462 3.55 -17.07 17.63
CA GLN A 462 2.82 -16.17 18.51
C GLN A 462 2.76 -16.77 19.92
N PHE A 463 3.11 -15.95 20.91
CA PHE A 463 3.05 -16.27 22.34
C PHE A 463 2.29 -15.16 23.05
N ASP A 464 1.08 -15.45 23.49
CA ASP A 464 0.18 -14.46 24.07
C ASP A 464 -0.07 -14.74 25.56
N PHE A 465 -0.10 -13.66 26.33
CA PHE A 465 -0.25 -13.68 27.77
C PHE A 465 -1.41 -12.77 28.18
N GLN A 466 -2.09 -13.10 29.28
CA GLN A 466 -3.15 -12.25 29.83
C GLN A 466 -2.95 -12.04 31.32
N THR A 467 -3.54 -10.96 31.84
CA THR A 467 -3.59 -10.67 33.26
C THR A 467 -4.54 -11.66 33.96
N THR A 468 -4.25 -12.01 35.20
CA THR A 468 -5.13 -12.85 36.01
C THR A 468 -6.48 -12.14 36.18
N PRO A 469 -7.63 -12.79 35.88
CA PRO A 469 -8.95 -12.21 36.13
C PRO A 469 -9.17 -11.87 37.60
N GLN A 470 -10.04 -10.89 37.84
CA GLN A 470 -10.41 -10.46 39.21
C GLN A 470 -9.23 -10.02 40.07
N SER A 471 -8.16 -9.55 39.43
CA SER A 471 -6.96 -9.04 40.10
C SER A 471 -7.12 -7.61 40.64
N GLY A 472 -8.33 -7.02 40.57
CA GLY A 472 -8.59 -5.62 40.91
C GLY A 472 -7.95 -4.65 39.91
N LEU A 473 -7.97 -5.00 38.62
CA LEU A 473 -7.44 -4.18 37.57
C LEU A 473 -8.51 -3.22 37.03
N ASP A 474 -8.21 -1.94 37.09
CA ASP A 474 -9.02 -0.86 36.52
C ASP A 474 -8.35 -0.28 35.29
N VAL A 475 -9.17 0.14 34.33
CA VAL A 475 -8.75 0.91 33.17
C VAL A 475 -9.42 2.27 33.20
N ASN A 476 -8.60 3.33 33.13
CA ASN A 476 -9.07 4.69 32.87
C ASN A 476 -8.90 4.97 31.37
N TYR A 477 -9.99 5.29 30.72
CA TYR A 477 -10.06 5.64 29.30
C TYR A 477 -10.37 7.12 29.16
N ASP A 478 -9.52 7.86 28.43
CA ASP A 478 -9.71 9.29 28.15
C ASP A 478 -9.45 9.58 26.67
N ASN A 479 -10.53 9.95 25.98
CA ASN A 479 -10.56 10.34 24.56
C ASN A 479 -11.00 11.81 24.39
N THR A 480 -10.82 12.64 25.43
CA THR A 480 -11.25 14.05 25.43
C THR A 480 -10.18 15.00 24.90
N SER A 481 -8.92 14.57 24.83
CA SER A 481 -7.78 15.39 24.51
C SER A 481 -7.71 15.91 23.07
N GLY A 482 -8.54 15.38 22.15
CA GLY A 482 -8.46 15.66 20.72
C GLY A 482 -7.22 15.08 20.03
N ASN A 483 -6.46 14.25 20.72
CA ASN A 483 -5.30 13.54 20.16
C ASN A 483 -5.73 12.46 19.17
N PRO A 484 -4.84 12.03 18.25
CA PRO A 484 -5.14 10.95 17.32
C PRO A 484 -5.52 9.62 18.01
N GLN A 485 -5.08 9.39 19.24
CA GLN A 485 -5.44 8.21 20.04
C GLN A 485 -5.86 8.59 21.45
N PRO A 486 -6.70 7.76 22.11
CA PRO A 486 -7.05 7.96 23.51
C PRO A 486 -5.89 7.66 24.44
N ILE A 487 -5.96 8.20 25.66
CA ILE A 487 -5.07 7.86 26.77
C ILE A 487 -5.70 6.70 27.53
N ILE A 488 -4.96 5.60 27.66
CA ILE A 488 -5.39 4.40 28.39
C ILE A 488 -4.39 4.16 29.50
N THR A 489 -4.85 4.22 30.75
CA THR A 489 -4.02 3.93 31.93
C THR A 489 -4.63 2.80 32.75
N SER A 490 -3.79 2.14 33.55
CA SER A 490 -4.18 1.09 34.48
C SER A 490 -3.67 1.42 35.88
N ASN A 491 -4.39 1.00 36.92
CA ASN A 491 -3.94 1.04 38.31
C ASN A 491 -2.85 -0.01 38.62
N LYS A 492 -2.48 -0.85 37.64
CA LYS A 492 -1.41 -1.84 37.72
C LYS A 492 -0.32 -1.53 36.71
N ASP A 493 0.92 -1.87 37.05
CA ASP A 493 2.06 -1.77 36.14
C ASP A 493 2.07 -2.94 35.13
N LEU A 494 1.61 -2.69 33.93
CA LEU A 494 1.52 -3.70 32.86
C LEU A 494 2.88 -4.10 32.29
N GLY A 495 3.96 -3.41 32.62
CA GLY A 495 5.34 -3.78 32.27
C GLY A 495 6.01 -4.68 33.30
N ASP A 496 5.34 -5.01 34.42
CA ASP A 496 5.92 -5.86 35.45
C ASP A 496 5.76 -7.35 35.12
N PRO A 497 6.86 -8.12 34.92
CA PRO A 497 6.83 -9.56 34.68
C PRO A 497 6.16 -10.34 35.82
N ASN A 498 6.12 -9.80 37.03
CA ASN A 498 5.58 -10.46 38.23
C ASN A 498 4.13 -10.07 38.53
N LEU A 499 3.43 -9.37 37.63
CA LEU A 499 2.03 -8.97 37.80
C LEU A 499 1.05 -10.14 37.93
N GLY A 500 1.48 -11.36 37.70
CA GLY A 500 0.63 -12.55 37.69
C GLY A 500 0.10 -12.88 36.30
N TRP A 501 0.94 -12.74 35.31
CA TRP A 501 0.63 -13.13 33.93
C TRP A 501 0.36 -14.62 33.82
N ARG A 502 -0.58 -14.98 32.93
CA ARG A 502 -0.87 -16.36 32.55
C ARG A 502 -0.95 -16.49 31.03
N TRP A 503 -0.86 -17.70 30.55
CA TRP A 503 -1.09 -17.97 29.12
C TRP A 503 -2.46 -17.50 28.66
N TYR A 504 -2.52 -17.00 27.43
CA TYR A 504 -3.75 -16.71 26.71
C TYR A 504 -3.92 -17.63 25.51
N ARG A 505 -2.87 -17.71 24.67
CA ARG A 505 -2.77 -18.65 23.54
C ARG A 505 -1.33 -18.74 23.04
N VAL A 506 -1.07 -19.74 22.20
CA VAL A 506 0.14 -19.86 21.38
C VAL A 506 -0.25 -20.33 19.98
N ASN A 507 0.41 -19.81 18.94
CA ASN A 507 0.12 -20.18 17.57
C ASN A 507 1.41 -20.56 16.81
N VAL A 508 1.24 -21.50 15.86
CA VAL A 508 2.24 -21.88 14.86
C VAL A 508 1.55 -21.85 13.51
N GLN A 509 1.69 -20.75 12.81
CA GLN A 509 1.06 -20.55 11.50
C GLN A 509 2.06 -20.00 10.50
N ASN A 510 2.09 -20.60 9.31
CA ASN A 510 2.97 -20.21 8.22
C ASN A 510 2.17 -20.04 6.94
N VAL A 511 2.69 -19.23 6.01
CA VAL A 511 2.14 -19.13 4.68
C VAL A 511 3.25 -19.13 3.63
N GLU A 512 3.05 -19.91 2.59
CA GLU A 512 3.83 -19.86 1.35
C GLU A 512 2.97 -19.30 0.23
N ARG A 513 3.54 -18.40 -0.59
CA ARG A 513 2.94 -17.96 -1.84
C ARG A 513 3.98 -18.05 -2.94
N LYS A 514 3.62 -18.68 -4.06
CA LYS A 514 4.47 -18.79 -5.24
C LYS A 514 3.70 -18.26 -6.43
N THR A 515 4.28 -17.29 -7.14
CA THR A 515 3.72 -16.76 -8.38
C THR A 515 4.74 -16.89 -9.49
N ASN A 516 4.28 -17.20 -10.68
CA ASN A 516 5.09 -17.09 -11.89
C ASN A 516 4.27 -16.56 -13.05
N THR A 517 4.93 -15.83 -13.95
CA THR A 517 4.38 -15.40 -15.23
C THR A 517 5.30 -15.81 -16.36
N LYS A 518 4.72 -16.13 -17.49
CA LYS A 518 5.43 -16.34 -18.75
C LYS A 518 4.72 -15.54 -19.81
N GLY A 519 5.47 -14.93 -20.72
CA GLY A 519 4.92 -14.18 -21.82
C GLY A 519 5.73 -14.39 -23.10
N ALA A 520 5.04 -14.31 -24.23
CA ALA A 520 5.63 -14.27 -25.57
C ALA A 520 4.80 -13.32 -26.42
N HIS A 521 5.41 -12.25 -26.93
CA HIS A 521 4.77 -11.21 -27.71
C HIS A 521 5.50 -11.03 -29.04
N LEU A 522 4.76 -10.95 -30.12
CA LEU A 522 5.24 -10.67 -31.46
C LEU A 522 4.44 -9.50 -32.02
N ASP A 523 5.12 -8.41 -32.36
CA ASP A 523 4.53 -7.22 -32.92
C ASP A 523 5.15 -6.93 -34.29
N LEU A 524 4.30 -6.52 -35.24
CA LEU A 524 4.66 -6.15 -36.58
C LEU A 524 4.21 -4.72 -36.82
N THR A 525 5.11 -3.84 -37.22
CA THR A 525 4.79 -2.48 -37.65
C THR A 525 5.11 -2.32 -39.12
N TRP A 526 4.09 -1.99 -39.93
CA TRP A 526 4.23 -1.76 -41.36
C TRP A 526 3.83 -0.33 -41.72
N GLY A 527 4.72 0.40 -42.38
CA GLY A 527 4.55 1.81 -42.75
C GLY A 527 5.73 2.65 -42.37
N ASP A 528 5.51 3.94 -42.19
CA ASP A 528 6.52 4.92 -41.83
C ASP A 528 6.08 5.78 -40.60
N SER A 529 6.84 6.81 -40.31
CA SER A 529 6.56 7.75 -39.24
C SER A 529 5.30 8.61 -39.44
N THR A 530 4.81 8.71 -40.68
CA THR A 530 3.57 9.46 -40.99
C THR A 530 2.34 8.58 -40.90
N MET A 531 2.45 7.34 -41.37
CA MET A 531 1.34 6.40 -41.31
C MET A 531 1.87 4.98 -41.17
N ASN A 532 1.41 4.28 -40.13
CA ASN A 532 1.72 2.86 -39.94
C ASN A 532 0.53 2.06 -39.43
N LEU A 533 0.59 0.78 -39.74
CA LEU A 533 -0.31 -0.24 -39.22
C LEU A 533 0.51 -1.16 -38.33
N LYS A 534 0.08 -1.31 -37.07
CA LYS A 534 0.63 -2.29 -36.15
C LYS A 534 -0.34 -3.48 -36.00
N GLY A 535 0.22 -4.66 -35.84
CA GLY A 535 -0.57 -5.85 -35.49
C GLY A 535 0.30 -6.80 -34.69
N GLY A 536 -0.24 -7.42 -33.69
CA GLY A 536 0.54 -8.30 -32.84
C GLY A 536 -0.25 -9.43 -32.24
N PHE A 537 0.49 -10.39 -31.70
CA PHE A 537 -0.01 -11.54 -30.99
C PHE A 537 0.71 -11.67 -29.65
N ALA A 538 -0.03 -11.97 -28.59
CA ALA A 538 0.50 -12.17 -27.25
C ALA A 538 -0.03 -13.46 -26.64
N TYR A 539 0.84 -14.18 -25.96
CA TYR A 539 0.50 -15.29 -25.08
C TYR A 539 1.09 -15.04 -23.70
N ASP A 540 0.24 -14.96 -22.68
CA ASP A 540 0.62 -14.73 -21.30
C ASP A 540 0.03 -15.78 -20.37
N THR A 541 0.84 -16.22 -19.39
CA THR A 541 0.35 -17.07 -18.31
C THR A 541 0.66 -16.42 -16.97
N ALA A 542 -0.25 -16.57 -16.01
CA ALA A 542 -0.04 -16.21 -14.62
C ALA A 542 -0.49 -17.37 -13.73
N TYR A 543 0.42 -17.90 -12.93
CA TYR A 543 0.14 -18.95 -11.97
C TYR A 543 0.44 -18.48 -10.56
N ARG A 544 -0.50 -18.66 -9.65
CA ARG A 544 -0.34 -18.38 -8.23
C ARG A 544 -0.76 -19.60 -7.41
N ASN A 545 0.08 -19.95 -6.44
CA ASN A 545 -0.19 -21.01 -5.47
C ASN A 545 0.02 -20.45 -4.06
N ILE A 546 -0.99 -20.60 -3.22
CA ILE A 546 -0.99 -20.19 -1.81
C ILE A 546 -1.17 -21.43 -0.96
N ARG A 547 -0.33 -21.62 0.04
CA ARG A 547 -0.43 -22.70 1.02
C ARG A 547 -0.33 -22.13 2.41
N ALA A 548 -1.37 -22.31 3.19
CA ALA A 548 -1.38 -22.03 4.62
C ALA A 548 -1.07 -23.31 5.41
N TYR A 549 -0.33 -23.17 6.49
CA TYR A 549 -0.02 -24.26 7.41
C TYR A 549 -0.38 -23.82 8.83
N ASP A 550 -0.98 -24.70 9.61
CA ASP A 550 -1.39 -24.42 10.99
C ASP A 550 -1.23 -25.67 11.86
N ASN A 551 -0.45 -25.52 12.93
CA ASN A 551 -0.26 -26.54 13.97
C ASN A 551 -0.57 -25.99 15.37
N SER A 552 -1.32 -24.88 15.43
CA SER A 552 -1.57 -24.15 16.67
C SER A 552 -2.24 -24.98 17.75
N SER A 553 -3.23 -25.83 17.39
CA SER A 553 -3.95 -26.65 18.38
C SER A 553 -3.05 -27.67 19.08
N ALA A 554 -2.21 -28.37 18.32
CA ALA A 554 -1.25 -29.34 18.89
C ALA A 554 -0.18 -28.63 19.72
N PHE A 555 0.32 -27.49 19.23
CA PHE A 555 1.31 -26.68 19.91
C PHE A 555 0.76 -26.12 21.22
N GLN A 556 -0.45 -25.56 21.22
CA GLN A 556 -1.11 -25.01 22.41
C GLN A 556 -1.30 -26.10 23.47
N THR A 557 -1.81 -27.27 23.07
CA THR A 557 -2.00 -28.39 23.99
C THR A 557 -0.71 -28.80 24.67
N SER A 558 0.41 -28.82 23.93
CA SER A 558 1.74 -29.15 24.46
C SER A 558 2.29 -28.07 25.39
N VAL A 559 2.09 -26.79 25.08
CA VAL A 559 2.72 -25.68 25.80
C VAL A 559 1.97 -25.31 27.08
N CYS A 560 0.64 -25.13 26.99
CA CYS A 560 -0.19 -24.57 28.05
C CYS A 560 -1.46 -25.37 28.35
N GLY A 561 -1.60 -26.57 27.77
CA GLY A 561 -2.81 -27.39 27.90
C GLY A 561 -3.85 -27.10 26.83
N ALA A 562 -4.85 -27.97 26.68
CA ALA A 562 -5.87 -27.88 25.63
C ALA A 562 -6.66 -26.57 25.67
N THR A 563 -6.94 -26.05 26.84
CA THR A 563 -7.65 -24.77 27.08
C THR A 563 -6.69 -23.59 27.28
N CYS A 564 -5.40 -23.82 27.18
CA CYS A 564 -4.34 -22.85 27.47
C CYS A 564 -4.51 -22.18 28.85
N ASP A 565 -4.93 -22.97 29.86
CA ASP A 565 -5.08 -22.53 31.24
C ASP A 565 -3.75 -22.49 32.01
N GLY A 566 -2.69 -23.08 31.43
CA GLY A 566 -1.35 -23.15 32.02
C GLY A 566 -1.26 -24.03 33.27
N LEU A 567 -2.23 -24.92 33.49
CA LEU A 567 -2.24 -25.92 34.58
C LEU A 567 -1.55 -27.20 34.14
N SER A 568 -1.55 -27.47 32.84
CA SER A 568 -0.86 -28.57 32.18
C SER A 568 -0.02 -28.03 31.01
N GLY A 569 0.95 -28.83 30.56
CA GLY A 569 1.85 -28.46 29.46
C GLY A 569 3.28 -28.25 29.90
N SER A 570 4.17 -27.96 28.92
CA SER A 570 5.61 -27.86 29.15
C SER A 570 6.04 -26.59 29.89
N VAL A 571 5.24 -25.53 29.82
CA VAL A 571 5.51 -24.26 30.51
C VAL A 571 4.30 -23.83 31.32
N PRO A 572 4.25 -24.14 32.62
CA PRO A 572 3.15 -23.75 33.50
C PRO A 572 3.13 -22.24 33.80
N ASN A 573 1.97 -21.68 34.15
CA ASN A 573 1.84 -20.27 34.48
C ASN A 573 2.82 -19.78 35.56
N SER A 574 3.13 -20.63 36.53
CA SER A 574 4.09 -20.33 37.62
C SER A 574 5.53 -20.08 37.12
N ALA A 575 5.85 -20.55 35.93
CA ALA A 575 7.17 -20.38 35.32
C ALA A 575 7.26 -19.18 34.38
N LEU A 576 6.14 -18.48 34.09
CA LEU A 576 6.12 -17.45 33.02
C LEU A 576 7.02 -16.25 33.31
N ALA A 577 7.12 -15.79 34.58
CA ALA A 577 7.90 -14.63 34.92
C ALA A 577 9.35 -14.68 34.46
N GLN A 578 9.94 -15.91 34.36
CA GLN A 578 11.32 -16.07 33.84
C GLN A 578 11.45 -15.87 32.33
N TYR A 579 10.35 -15.93 31.59
CA TYR A 579 10.30 -15.73 30.13
C TYR A 579 9.78 -14.34 29.75
N LEU A 580 9.53 -13.49 30.72
CA LEU A 580 9.01 -12.14 30.53
C LEU A 580 10.01 -11.11 31.07
N SER A 581 10.11 -9.99 30.40
CA SER A 581 10.92 -8.86 30.83
C SER A 581 10.16 -7.56 30.58
N ARG A 582 10.61 -6.47 31.22
CA ARG A 582 10.17 -5.13 30.80
C ARG A 582 10.85 -4.81 29.47
N SER A 583 10.10 -4.28 28.50
CA SER A 583 10.69 -3.87 27.23
C SER A 583 11.80 -2.82 27.45
N GLY A 584 12.87 -2.92 26.64
CA GLY A 584 13.95 -1.94 26.64
C GLY A 584 13.53 -0.56 26.14
N VAL A 585 12.33 -0.44 25.59
CA VAL A 585 11.74 0.81 25.10
C VAL A 585 11.11 1.56 26.27
N THR A 586 11.69 2.67 26.65
CA THR A 586 11.24 3.51 27.79
C THR A 586 10.50 4.78 27.34
N ASN A 587 10.48 5.07 26.05
CA ASN A 587 9.88 6.25 25.43
C ASN A 587 8.76 5.89 24.45
N PHE A 588 8.01 4.83 24.75
CA PHE A 588 6.86 4.43 23.94
C PHE A 588 5.88 5.60 23.78
N GLY A 589 5.39 5.81 22.55
CA GLY A 589 4.46 6.89 22.24
C GLY A 589 5.10 8.29 22.11
N HIS A 590 6.44 8.43 22.14
CA HIS A 590 7.09 9.74 22.09
C HIS A 590 6.77 10.57 20.83
N LEU A 591 6.43 9.92 19.72
CA LEU A 591 6.00 10.57 18.47
C LEU A 591 4.51 10.92 18.44
N ALA A 592 3.72 10.45 19.38
CA ALA A 592 2.27 10.74 19.44
C ALA A 592 1.98 12.20 19.85
N GLY A 593 2.99 12.96 20.30
CA GLY A 593 2.86 14.36 20.71
C GLY A 593 2.21 14.56 22.08
N SER A 594 1.75 13.49 22.73
CA SER A 594 1.13 13.48 24.06
C SER A 594 1.32 12.12 24.72
N SER A 595 1.05 12.05 26.05
CA SER A 595 1.02 10.77 26.76
C SER A 595 0.01 9.80 26.14
N VAL A 596 0.40 8.54 26.03
CA VAL A 596 -0.48 7.43 25.61
C VAL A 596 -0.94 6.55 26.78
N GLY A 597 -0.53 6.91 28.00
CA GLY A 597 -0.90 6.24 29.24
C GLY A 597 0.22 5.44 29.88
N TYR A 598 1.12 4.86 29.10
CA TYR A 598 2.33 4.16 29.60
C TYR A 598 3.49 4.29 28.64
N THR A 599 4.72 4.14 29.17
CA THR A 599 5.97 4.40 28.42
C THR A 599 6.78 3.15 28.12
N SER A 600 6.41 2.00 28.71
CA SER A 600 7.06 0.71 28.48
C SER A 600 6.02 -0.42 28.43
N LEU A 601 6.32 -1.47 27.71
CA LEU A 601 5.50 -2.67 27.57
C LEU A 601 6.19 -3.88 28.20
N LEU A 602 5.43 -4.92 28.49
CA LEU A 602 5.97 -6.24 28.79
C LEU A 602 6.52 -6.85 27.50
N GLN A 603 7.70 -7.48 27.57
CA GLN A 603 8.35 -8.13 26.43
C GLN A 603 8.62 -9.60 26.73
N PRO A 604 8.10 -10.53 25.95
CA PRO A 604 8.44 -11.94 26.00
C PRO A 604 9.90 -12.18 25.52
N LEU A 605 10.59 -13.10 26.18
CA LEU A 605 11.90 -13.58 25.75
C LEU A 605 11.69 -14.70 24.72
N THR A 606 11.44 -14.32 23.49
CA THR A 606 10.93 -15.20 22.42
C THR A 606 11.83 -16.42 22.19
N SER A 607 13.15 -16.24 22.03
CA SER A 607 14.07 -17.36 21.78
C SER A 607 14.10 -18.37 22.95
N ALA A 608 13.92 -17.90 24.17
CA ALA A 608 13.84 -18.77 25.34
C ALA A 608 12.49 -19.54 25.34
N LEU A 609 11.40 -18.90 24.95
CA LEU A 609 10.08 -19.54 24.79
C LEU A 609 10.10 -20.57 23.67
N GLU A 610 10.64 -20.25 22.49
CA GLU A 610 10.78 -21.19 21.37
C GLU A 610 11.57 -22.44 21.78
N SER A 611 12.67 -22.25 22.51
CA SER A 611 13.46 -23.35 23.03
C SER A 611 12.69 -24.19 24.08
N ALA A 612 12.04 -23.54 25.06
CA ALA A 612 11.32 -24.22 26.13
C ALA A 612 10.07 -24.97 25.65
N THR A 613 9.48 -24.53 24.54
CA THR A 613 8.27 -25.09 23.94
C THR A 613 8.51 -26.06 22.80
N ASN A 614 9.80 -26.28 22.42
CA ASN A 614 10.16 -27.09 21.25
C ASN A 614 9.47 -26.63 19.95
N TYR A 615 9.33 -25.29 19.78
CA TYR A 615 8.64 -24.65 18.67
C TYR A 615 9.06 -25.18 17.29
N ALA A 616 10.37 -25.37 17.09
CA ALA A 616 10.94 -25.82 15.82
C ALA A 616 10.34 -27.16 15.32
N SER A 617 10.01 -28.08 16.23
CA SER A 617 9.37 -29.36 15.87
C SER A 617 7.93 -29.15 15.39
N TYR A 618 7.19 -28.24 15.99
CA TYR A 618 5.79 -27.97 15.62
C TYR A 618 5.69 -27.19 14.31
N VAL A 619 6.58 -26.24 14.06
CA VAL A 619 6.61 -25.50 12.80
C VAL A 619 7.04 -26.40 11.64
N GLY A 620 8.04 -27.28 11.86
CA GLY A 620 8.53 -28.22 10.84
C GLY A 620 7.53 -29.32 10.46
N SER A 621 6.57 -29.63 11.32
CA SER A 621 5.52 -30.65 11.10
C SER A 621 4.12 -30.06 10.88
N ALA A 622 4.01 -28.74 10.69
CA ALA A 622 2.70 -28.07 10.54
C ALA A 622 1.95 -28.59 9.30
N PRO A 623 0.72 -29.13 9.47
CA PRO A 623 -0.08 -29.60 8.34
C PRO A 623 -0.61 -28.43 7.51
N GLN A 624 -0.90 -28.70 6.23
CA GLN A 624 -1.58 -27.73 5.39
C GLN A 624 -3.02 -27.51 5.91
N ALA A 625 -3.42 -26.25 5.98
CA ALA A 625 -4.75 -25.81 6.41
C ALA A 625 -5.51 -25.13 5.26
N ILE A 626 -6.83 -25.01 5.37
CA ILE A 626 -7.66 -24.28 4.40
C ILE A 626 -7.26 -22.81 4.32
N GLY A 627 -6.87 -22.22 5.45
CA GLY A 627 -6.37 -20.87 5.57
C GLY A 627 -5.69 -20.68 6.91
N ALA A 628 -4.97 -19.59 7.05
CA ALA A 628 -4.32 -19.17 8.28
C ALA A 628 -4.66 -17.71 8.56
N VAL A 629 -4.66 -17.30 9.82
CA VAL A 629 -4.81 -15.88 10.23
C VAL A 629 -3.69 -15.02 9.62
N THR A 630 -2.56 -15.62 9.29
CA THR A 630 -1.43 -15.02 8.56
C THR A 630 -1.75 -14.58 7.12
N GLY A 631 -3.00 -14.72 6.69
CA GLY A 631 -3.49 -14.15 5.44
C GLY A 631 -3.45 -15.10 4.24
N GLY A 632 -4.58 -15.64 3.93
CA GLY A 632 -4.88 -16.31 2.68
C GLY A 632 -5.51 -17.68 2.84
N ALA A 633 -6.47 -17.94 1.98
CA ALA A 633 -6.97 -19.29 1.76
C ALA A 633 -5.95 -20.09 0.95
N THR A 634 -5.82 -21.38 1.27
CA THR A 634 -5.03 -22.31 0.47
C THR A 634 -5.68 -22.54 -0.88
N GLY A 635 -4.89 -22.55 -1.94
CA GLY A 635 -5.33 -22.88 -3.29
C GLY A 635 -4.41 -22.37 -4.38
N SER A 636 -4.80 -22.63 -5.61
CA SER A 636 -4.06 -22.22 -6.81
C SER A 636 -4.97 -21.59 -7.84
N ILE A 637 -4.45 -20.60 -8.55
CA ILE A 637 -5.09 -19.94 -9.68
C ILE A 637 -4.12 -19.97 -10.85
N GLU A 638 -4.58 -20.43 -12.01
CA GLU A 638 -3.87 -20.35 -13.28
C GLU A 638 -4.72 -19.59 -14.29
N GLU A 639 -4.13 -18.61 -14.95
CA GLU A 639 -4.72 -17.85 -16.04
C GLU A 639 -3.82 -18.00 -17.27
N LYS A 640 -4.40 -18.39 -18.41
CA LYS A 640 -3.75 -18.46 -19.72
C LYS A 640 -4.48 -17.52 -20.65
N THR A 641 -3.79 -16.51 -21.15
CA THR A 641 -4.36 -15.47 -22.00
C THR A 641 -3.75 -15.50 -23.38
N TYR A 642 -4.59 -15.51 -24.37
CA TYR A 642 -4.25 -15.37 -25.78
C TYR A 642 -4.79 -14.02 -26.25
N GLY A 643 -3.93 -13.15 -26.74
CA GLY A 643 -4.31 -11.83 -27.22
C GLY A 643 -3.85 -11.57 -28.64
N GLY A 644 -4.59 -10.76 -29.37
CA GLY A 644 -4.17 -10.25 -30.67
C GLY A 644 -4.75 -8.85 -30.88
N TYR A 645 -4.04 -8.00 -31.61
CA TYR A 645 -4.51 -6.64 -31.89
C TYR A 645 -4.18 -6.20 -33.30
N VAL A 646 -4.92 -5.18 -33.74
CA VAL A 646 -4.61 -4.36 -34.93
C VAL A 646 -4.78 -2.89 -34.51
N GLU A 647 -3.84 -2.06 -34.93
CA GLU A 647 -3.79 -0.64 -34.60
C GLU A 647 -3.24 0.17 -35.77
N ALA A 648 -3.91 1.27 -36.10
CA ALA A 648 -3.48 2.23 -37.11
C ALA A 648 -3.04 3.53 -36.44
N ASN A 649 -1.88 4.04 -36.83
CA ASN A 649 -1.33 5.32 -36.41
C ASN A 649 -1.18 6.24 -37.63
N GLY A 650 -1.51 7.52 -37.46
CA GLY A 650 -1.34 8.51 -38.52
C GLY A 650 -1.02 9.89 -37.99
N ALA A 651 -0.15 10.60 -38.67
CA ALA A 651 0.15 12.01 -38.46
C ALA A 651 -0.16 12.80 -39.73
N PHE A 652 -1.09 13.72 -39.62
CA PHE A 652 -1.64 14.51 -40.71
C PHE A 652 -1.44 16.00 -40.44
N GLN A 653 -1.38 16.78 -41.54
CA GLN A 653 -1.47 18.24 -41.43
C GLN A 653 -2.91 18.69 -41.64
N LEU A 654 -3.52 19.30 -40.62
CA LEU A 654 -4.84 19.90 -40.67
C LEU A 654 -4.71 21.39 -40.37
N MET A 655 -5.04 22.25 -41.37
CA MET A 655 -4.87 23.72 -41.24
C MET A 655 -3.47 24.14 -40.82
N ASP A 656 -2.45 23.56 -41.43
CA ASP A 656 -0.99 23.76 -41.14
C ASP A 656 -0.62 23.38 -39.67
N ARG A 657 -1.36 22.48 -39.07
CA ARG A 657 -1.13 22.00 -37.70
C ARG A 657 -1.12 20.47 -37.67
N GLU A 658 -0.32 19.90 -36.78
CA GLU A 658 -0.19 18.46 -36.66
C GLU A 658 -1.44 17.88 -35.98
N LEU A 659 -2.06 16.90 -36.62
CA LEU A 659 -3.11 16.02 -36.11
C LEU A 659 -2.57 14.61 -36.09
N ARG A 660 -2.51 14.01 -34.90
CA ARG A 660 -2.13 12.60 -34.74
C ARG A 660 -3.35 11.77 -34.33
N LEU A 661 -3.47 10.61 -34.92
CA LEU A 661 -4.55 9.65 -34.68
C LEU A 661 -3.96 8.28 -34.38
N ASN A 662 -4.52 7.63 -33.37
CA ASN A 662 -4.28 6.22 -33.04
C ASN A 662 -5.64 5.56 -32.84
N ALA A 663 -5.90 4.48 -33.57
CA ALA A 663 -7.14 3.73 -33.47
C ALA A 663 -6.86 2.24 -33.62
N GLY A 664 -7.38 1.43 -32.73
CA GLY A 664 -7.16 0.01 -32.75
C GLY A 664 -8.16 -0.80 -31.97
N VAL A 665 -8.05 -2.10 -32.06
CA VAL A 665 -8.82 -3.05 -31.29
C VAL A 665 -7.93 -4.22 -30.87
N ARG A 666 -8.02 -4.59 -29.62
CA ARG A 666 -7.40 -5.79 -29.04
C ARG A 666 -8.47 -6.81 -28.72
N TYR A 667 -8.29 -8.03 -29.15
CA TYR A 667 -9.04 -9.21 -28.71
C TYR A 667 -8.21 -9.98 -27.70
N PHE A 668 -8.84 -10.51 -26.67
CA PHE A 668 -8.22 -11.46 -25.74
C PHE A 668 -9.19 -12.59 -25.40
N HIS A 669 -8.61 -13.74 -25.12
CA HIS A 669 -9.28 -14.91 -24.58
C HIS A 669 -8.49 -15.40 -23.37
N THR A 670 -9.16 -15.67 -22.25
CA THR A 670 -8.52 -16.16 -21.01
C THR A 670 -9.18 -17.45 -20.56
N ASP A 671 -8.37 -18.49 -20.37
CA ASP A 671 -8.73 -19.70 -19.64
C ASP A 671 -8.27 -19.54 -18.19
N GLN A 672 -9.20 -19.67 -17.25
CA GLN A 672 -8.94 -19.57 -15.81
C GLN A 672 -9.24 -20.90 -15.14
N SER A 673 -8.31 -21.38 -14.32
CA SER A 673 -8.47 -22.56 -13.46
C SER A 673 -8.23 -22.15 -12.01
N VAL A 674 -9.19 -22.46 -11.14
CA VAL A 674 -9.10 -22.19 -9.69
C VAL A 674 -9.26 -23.52 -8.97
N ALA A 675 -8.34 -23.85 -8.07
CA ALA A 675 -8.40 -25.06 -7.26
C ALA A 675 -8.04 -24.77 -5.80
N GLY A 676 -8.71 -25.46 -4.89
CA GLY A 676 -8.40 -25.35 -3.46
C GLY A 676 -9.36 -26.12 -2.57
N PRO A 677 -9.03 -26.29 -1.30
CA PRO A 677 -9.89 -26.94 -0.34
C PRO A 677 -11.12 -26.07 -0.01
N THR A 678 -12.24 -26.73 0.16
CA THR A 678 -13.48 -26.13 0.65
C THR A 678 -14.10 -27.01 1.72
N ASN A 679 -14.84 -26.39 2.64
CA ASN A 679 -15.55 -27.12 3.68
C ASN A 679 -16.90 -27.62 3.13
N THR A 680 -17.25 -28.87 3.51
CA THR A 680 -18.56 -29.46 3.25
C THR A 680 -19.07 -30.14 4.52
N ALA A 681 -20.35 -30.48 4.56
CA ALA A 681 -20.92 -31.23 5.68
C ALA A 681 -20.24 -32.59 5.93
N ASN A 682 -19.50 -33.11 4.95
CA ASN A 682 -18.78 -34.39 5.03
C ASN A 682 -17.27 -34.21 5.23
N GLY A 683 -16.82 -33.01 5.59
CA GLY A 683 -15.41 -32.62 5.77
C GLY A 683 -14.83 -31.79 4.63
N ILE A 684 -13.51 -31.64 4.65
CA ILE A 684 -12.77 -30.84 3.67
C ILE A 684 -12.56 -31.64 2.39
N ILE A 685 -12.89 -31.04 1.25
CA ILE A 685 -12.65 -31.60 -0.08
C ILE A 685 -11.90 -30.59 -0.95
N ASP A 686 -11.05 -31.07 -1.83
CA ASP A 686 -10.44 -30.26 -2.87
C ASP A 686 -11.42 -30.11 -4.05
N VAL A 687 -11.67 -28.88 -4.45
CA VAL A 687 -12.48 -28.54 -5.63
C VAL A 687 -11.60 -27.87 -6.67
N SER A 688 -11.91 -28.12 -7.95
CA SER A 688 -11.32 -27.41 -9.09
C SER A 688 -12.43 -26.90 -9.98
N GLN A 689 -12.34 -25.63 -10.34
CA GLN A 689 -13.31 -24.96 -11.20
C GLN A 689 -12.59 -24.27 -12.35
N GLN A 690 -13.12 -24.45 -13.55
CA GLN A 690 -12.64 -23.80 -14.76
C GLN A 690 -13.66 -22.76 -15.24
N ALA A 691 -13.16 -21.66 -15.75
CA ALA A 691 -13.92 -20.61 -16.40
C ALA A 691 -13.14 -20.10 -17.60
N SER A 692 -13.82 -19.62 -18.62
CA SER A 692 -13.22 -18.91 -19.74
C SER A 692 -14.03 -17.68 -20.08
N TYR A 693 -13.34 -16.66 -20.56
CA TYR A 693 -13.97 -15.41 -21.01
C TYR A 693 -13.10 -14.72 -22.06
N ASP A 694 -13.74 -13.94 -22.90
CA ASP A 694 -13.14 -13.15 -23.97
C ASP A 694 -13.89 -11.84 -24.17
N ASP A 695 -13.23 -10.86 -24.76
CA ASP A 695 -13.86 -9.59 -25.17
C ASP A 695 -12.97 -8.84 -26.18
N PHE A 696 -13.54 -7.81 -26.80
CA PHE A 696 -12.87 -6.86 -27.64
C PHE A 696 -12.69 -5.53 -26.90
N LEU A 697 -11.48 -5.00 -26.97
CA LEU A 697 -11.06 -3.76 -26.31
C LEU A 697 -10.70 -2.71 -27.37
N PRO A 698 -11.67 -1.96 -27.91
CA PRO A 698 -11.40 -0.87 -28.84
C PRO A 698 -10.73 0.30 -28.12
N SER A 699 -9.83 0.99 -28.82
CA SER A 699 -9.17 2.23 -28.37
C SER A 699 -9.08 3.24 -29.50
N PHE A 700 -9.23 4.49 -29.13
CA PHE A 700 -9.07 5.64 -30.02
C PHE A 700 -8.40 6.77 -29.25
N ASN A 701 -7.33 7.33 -29.80
CA ASN A 701 -6.61 8.48 -29.27
C ASN A 701 -6.41 9.51 -30.39
N LEU A 702 -6.60 10.78 -30.06
CA LEU A 702 -6.41 11.92 -30.95
C LEU A 702 -5.61 12.99 -30.23
N SER A 703 -4.64 13.57 -30.90
CA SER A 703 -3.87 14.72 -30.44
C SER A 703 -3.81 15.76 -31.57
N TYR A 704 -4.19 17.01 -31.30
CA TYR A 704 -4.19 18.09 -32.29
C TYR A 704 -3.54 19.34 -31.75
N ASP A 705 -2.60 19.90 -32.52
CA ASP A 705 -1.94 21.17 -32.22
C ASP A 705 -2.79 22.35 -32.69
N VAL A 706 -3.73 22.79 -31.81
CA VAL A 706 -4.62 23.93 -32.14
C VAL A 706 -3.83 25.22 -32.38
N LEU A 707 -2.80 25.45 -31.57
CA LEU A 707 -1.80 26.51 -31.73
C LEU A 707 -0.41 25.88 -31.66
N HIS A 708 0.62 26.62 -32.02
CA HIS A 708 2.00 26.15 -31.96
C HIS A 708 2.41 25.57 -30.59
N ASN A 709 1.81 26.09 -29.54
CA ASN A 709 2.09 25.73 -28.15
C ASN A 709 0.85 25.24 -27.38
N LEU A 710 -0.29 25.03 -28.04
CA LEU A 710 -1.51 24.52 -27.46
C LEU A 710 -1.93 23.22 -28.14
N LYS A 711 -1.86 22.13 -27.40
CA LYS A 711 -2.26 20.79 -27.81
C LYS A 711 -3.56 20.38 -27.14
N VAL A 712 -4.49 19.80 -27.87
CA VAL A 712 -5.74 19.24 -27.35
C VAL A 712 -5.72 17.73 -27.63
N ARG A 713 -6.21 16.95 -26.66
CA ARG A 713 -6.29 15.48 -26.73
C ARG A 713 -7.71 14.99 -26.48
N LEU A 714 -8.04 13.90 -27.14
CA LEU A 714 -9.24 13.12 -26.90
C LEU A 714 -8.87 11.64 -26.91
N ALA A 715 -9.35 10.89 -25.94
CA ALA A 715 -9.23 9.43 -25.93
C ALA A 715 -10.56 8.77 -25.58
N ALA A 716 -10.84 7.66 -26.21
CA ALA A 716 -11.98 6.80 -25.87
C ALA A 716 -11.53 5.34 -25.94
N SER A 717 -11.85 4.56 -24.92
CA SER A 717 -11.40 3.15 -24.89
C SER A 717 -12.31 2.28 -24.04
N ARG A 718 -12.28 0.98 -24.31
CA ARG A 718 -12.75 -0.05 -23.40
C ARG A 718 -11.54 -0.77 -22.81
N SER A 719 -11.51 -0.93 -21.49
CA SER A 719 -10.45 -1.63 -20.77
C SER A 719 -11.03 -2.65 -19.79
N MET A 720 -10.20 -3.56 -19.29
CA MET A 720 -10.63 -4.60 -18.36
C MET A 720 -9.62 -4.80 -17.22
N THR A 721 -10.07 -5.39 -16.12
CA THR A 721 -9.22 -5.95 -15.05
C THR A 721 -9.86 -7.24 -14.54
N ARG A 722 -9.04 -8.26 -14.30
CA ARG A 722 -9.47 -9.54 -13.73
C ARG A 722 -9.75 -9.42 -12.24
N ALA A 723 -10.66 -10.25 -11.70
CA ALA A 723 -10.92 -10.32 -10.27
C ALA A 723 -9.65 -10.69 -9.48
N ASP A 724 -9.55 -10.22 -8.24
CA ASP A 724 -8.40 -10.52 -7.38
C ASP A 724 -8.29 -12.03 -7.09
N PRO A 725 -7.09 -12.62 -7.19
CA PRO A 725 -6.88 -14.05 -6.99
C PRO A 725 -7.42 -14.59 -5.66
N GLY A 726 -7.22 -13.85 -4.57
CA GLY A 726 -7.73 -14.24 -3.25
C GLY A 726 -9.24 -14.32 -3.18
N SER A 727 -9.95 -13.51 -3.96
CA SER A 727 -11.41 -13.52 -4.05
C SER A 727 -11.98 -14.71 -4.82
N LEU A 728 -11.14 -15.40 -5.59
CA LEU A 728 -11.53 -16.56 -6.40
C LEU A 728 -11.41 -17.89 -5.63
N LEU A 729 -10.60 -17.97 -4.57
CA LEU A 729 -10.33 -19.25 -3.87
C LEU A 729 -11.57 -19.73 -3.10
N PRO A 730 -11.94 -21.02 -3.20
CA PRO A 730 -13.23 -21.52 -2.73
C PRO A 730 -13.35 -21.64 -1.20
N GLY A 731 -12.26 -21.52 -0.46
CA GLY A 731 -12.23 -21.73 1.00
C GLY A 731 -12.98 -20.67 1.77
N LEU A 732 -13.59 -21.08 2.90
CA LEU A 732 -14.17 -20.18 3.88
C LEU A 732 -13.18 -20.02 5.05
N THR A 733 -12.88 -18.77 5.41
CA THR A 733 -11.94 -18.45 6.49
C THR A 733 -12.57 -17.45 7.47
N PHE A 734 -12.30 -17.62 8.76
CA PHE A 734 -12.64 -16.61 9.75
C PHE A 734 -11.59 -15.52 9.83
N SER A 735 -12.02 -14.28 9.86
CA SER A 735 -11.12 -13.13 9.91
C SER A 735 -10.52 -12.89 11.29
N ASP A 736 -11.14 -13.46 12.34
CA ASP A 736 -10.69 -13.30 13.72
C ASP A 736 -11.07 -14.51 14.61
N ILE A 737 -10.58 -14.47 15.83
CA ILE A 737 -10.83 -15.50 16.86
C ILE A 737 -12.25 -15.50 17.41
N SER A 738 -13.06 -14.49 17.12
CA SER A 738 -14.45 -14.44 17.57
C SER A 738 -15.38 -15.34 16.77
N ALA A 739 -14.92 -15.82 15.61
CA ALA A 739 -15.72 -16.58 14.63
C ALA A 739 -17.08 -15.90 14.31
N GLN A 740 -17.10 -14.56 14.33
CA GLN A 740 -18.29 -13.78 14.01
C GLN A 740 -18.36 -13.40 12.53
N VAL A 741 -17.21 -13.12 11.94
CA VAL A 741 -17.10 -12.72 10.54
C VAL A 741 -16.25 -13.74 9.80
N ALA A 742 -16.80 -14.27 8.73
CA ALA A 742 -16.10 -15.16 7.80
C ALA A 742 -16.06 -14.57 6.41
N THR A 743 -15.05 -14.93 5.66
CA THR A 743 -14.91 -14.58 4.23
C THR A 743 -14.89 -15.87 3.41
N ALA A 744 -15.75 -15.95 2.41
CA ALA A 744 -15.76 -17.00 1.40
C ALA A 744 -15.35 -16.42 0.05
N GLY A 745 -14.56 -17.13 -0.72
CA GLY A 745 -14.26 -16.72 -2.09
C GLY A 745 -15.38 -17.10 -3.06
N ASN A 746 -15.25 -16.61 -4.30
CA ASN A 746 -16.20 -16.90 -5.38
C ASN A 746 -15.44 -17.19 -6.70
N PRO A 747 -15.23 -18.46 -7.04
CA PRO A 747 -14.55 -18.84 -8.28
C PRO A 747 -15.26 -18.41 -9.58
N GLN A 748 -16.52 -17.97 -9.49
CA GLN A 748 -17.34 -17.55 -10.64
C GLN A 748 -17.27 -16.05 -10.92
N LEU A 749 -16.42 -15.29 -10.20
CA LEU A 749 -16.24 -13.87 -10.46
C LEU A 749 -15.78 -13.62 -11.90
N LYS A 750 -16.45 -12.67 -12.54
CA LYS A 750 -16.11 -12.20 -13.88
C LYS A 750 -15.17 -11.00 -13.82
N PRO A 751 -14.41 -10.72 -14.88
CA PRO A 751 -13.63 -9.49 -14.99
C PRO A 751 -14.51 -8.24 -14.90
N TYR A 752 -13.88 -7.15 -14.48
CA TYR A 752 -14.43 -5.80 -14.56
C TYR A 752 -14.15 -5.22 -15.93
N PHE A 753 -15.11 -4.49 -16.50
CA PHE A 753 -14.92 -3.74 -17.75
C PHE A 753 -15.18 -2.26 -17.51
N SER A 754 -14.40 -1.39 -18.16
CA SER A 754 -14.56 0.06 -18.07
C SER A 754 -14.64 0.66 -19.47
N ASN A 755 -15.67 1.47 -19.73
CA ASN A 755 -15.70 2.37 -20.87
C ASN A 755 -15.17 3.73 -20.41
N ASN A 756 -14.11 4.19 -21.07
CA ASN A 756 -13.37 5.38 -20.66
C ASN A 756 -13.48 6.45 -21.73
N ILE A 757 -13.57 7.70 -21.31
CA ILE A 757 -13.43 8.88 -22.15
C ILE A 757 -12.56 9.90 -21.43
N ASP A 758 -11.58 10.45 -22.13
CA ASP A 758 -10.65 11.46 -21.64
C ASP A 758 -10.61 12.63 -22.64
N PHE A 759 -10.61 13.85 -22.13
CA PHE A 759 -10.47 15.08 -22.92
C PHE A 759 -9.57 16.06 -22.18
N GLY A 760 -8.57 16.62 -22.86
CA GLY A 760 -7.66 17.55 -22.21
C GLY A 760 -7.00 18.54 -23.14
N GLY A 761 -6.35 19.54 -22.54
CA GLY A 761 -5.58 20.57 -23.23
C GLY A 761 -4.28 20.87 -22.49
N GLU A 762 -3.23 21.06 -23.25
CA GLU A 762 -1.88 21.34 -22.75
C GLU A 762 -1.31 22.57 -23.45
N TYR A 763 -0.93 23.60 -22.68
CA TYR A 763 -0.26 24.80 -23.17
C TYR A 763 1.19 24.80 -22.73
N TYR A 764 2.11 24.76 -23.68
CA TYR A 764 3.55 24.68 -23.47
C TYR A 764 4.18 26.07 -23.51
N THR A 765 4.80 26.50 -22.39
CA THR A 765 5.42 27.83 -22.25
C THR A 765 6.88 27.85 -22.65
N GLY A 766 7.45 26.70 -23.04
CA GLY A 766 8.84 26.51 -23.44
C GLY A 766 9.71 25.88 -22.34
N GLY A 767 10.81 25.24 -22.74
CA GLY A 767 11.63 24.46 -21.81
C GLY A 767 10.83 23.41 -21.06
N ILE A 768 10.97 23.39 -19.74
CA ILE A 768 10.21 22.50 -18.85
C ILE A 768 8.75 22.95 -18.65
N GLY A 769 8.39 24.17 -19.06
CA GLY A 769 7.14 24.83 -18.68
C GLY A 769 5.93 24.33 -19.47
N TYR A 770 4.88 23.92 -18.79
CA TYR A 770 3.57 23.66 -19.38
C TYR A 770 2.44 23.79 -18.35
N ILE A 771 1.24 24.02 -18.85
CA ILE A 771 -0.03 23.99 -18.10
C ILE A 771 -0.92 22.95 -18.78
N GLY A 772 -1.41 21.97 -18.03
CA GLY A 772 -2.30 20.93 -18.49
C GLY A 772 -3.58 20.87 -17.70
N LEU A 773 -4.69 20.55 -18.38
CA LEU A 773 -5.99 20.27 -17.78
C LEU A 773 -6.59 19.05 -18.48
N ASP A 774 -6.87 17.99 -17.72
CA ASP A 774 -7.43 16.74 -18.22
C ASP A 774 -8.75 16.44 -17.49
N LEU A 775 -9.78 16.10 -18.24
CA LEU A 775 -11.10 15.63 -17.78
C LEU A 775 -11.23 14.16 -18.13
N PHE A 776 -11.69 13.34 -17.20
CA PHE A 776 -11.90 11.93 -17.46
C PHE A 776 -13.19 11.39 -16.88
N GLN A 777 -13.73 10.37 -17.55
CA GLN A 777 -14.85 9.55 -17.06
C GLN A 777 -14.54 8.08 -17.30
N LYS A 778 -14.84 7.24 -16.30
CA LYS A 778 -14.77 5.78 -16.36
C LYS A 778 -16.12 5.21 -15.92
N ASP A 779 -16.77 4.46 -16.79
CA ASP A 779 -18.01 3.71 -16.51
C ASP A 779 -17.65 2.24 -16.37
N ILE A 780 -17.58 1.77 -15.11
CA ILE A 780 -17.11 0.41 -14.76
C ILE A 780 -18.31 -0.48 -14.53
N SER A 781 -18.34 -1.61 -15.20
CA SER A 781 -19.34 -2.67 -15.05
C SER A 781 -18.74 -3.92 -14.41
N GLY A 782 -19.56 -4.67 -13.68
CA GLY A 782 -19.16 -5.89 -12.99
C GLY A 782 -18.33 -5.61 -11.71
N PHE A 783 -18.45 -4.40 -11.17
CA PHE A 783 -17.71 -4.05 -9.94
C PHE A 783 -18.07 -5.01 -8.81
N THR A 784 -17.06 -5.55 -8.14
CA THR A 784 -17.25 -6.54 -7.09
C THR A 784 -17.57 -5.84 -5.78
N VAL A 785 -18.64 -6.28 -5.15
CA VAL A 785 -19.01 -5.90 -3.79
C VAL A 785 -19.01 -7.13 -2.91
N THR A 786 -18.69 -6.96 -1.64
CA THR A 786 -18.84 -8.03 -0.67
C THR A 786 -20.28 -8.07 -0.21
N GLN A 787 -21.01 -9.07 -0.66
CA GLN A 787 -22.36 -9.37 -0.14
C GLN A 787 -22.20 -10.06 1.19
N GLN A 788 -22.88 -9.55 2.21
CA GLN A 788 -22.87 -10.12 3.54
C GLN A 788 -24.18 -10.87 3.80
N ASN A 789 -24.04 -12.12 4.26
CA ASN A 789 -25.16 -12.97 4.65
C ASN A 789 -24.93 -13.44 6.09
N SER A 790 -25.88 -13.16 6.95
CA SER A 790 -25.86 -13.65 8.34
C SER A 790 -26.55 -15.01 8.39
N VAL A 791 -25.80 -16.03 8.80
CA VAL A 791 -26.27 -17.43 8.86
C VAL A 791 -25.88 -18.06 10.19
N VAL A 792 -26.65 -19.03 10.65
CA VAL A 792 -26.32 -19.80 11.86
C VAL A 792 -25.09 -20.68 11.58
N PHE A 793 -24.15 -20.79 12.52
CA PHE A 793 -22.89 -21.51 12.34
C PHE A 793 -23.06 -22.92 11.78
N ASN A 794 -23.98 -23.72 12.33
CA ASN A 794 -24.22 -25.09 11.83
C ASN A 794 -24.63 -25.18 10.36
N THR A 795 -25.10 -24.08 9.74
CA THR A 795 -25.45 -24.05 8.32
C THR A 795 -24.25 -23.80 7.40
N LEU A 796 -23.06 -23.51 7.94
CA LEU A 796 -21.84 -23.26 7.17
C LEU A 796 -21.16 -24.52 6.64
N GLY A 797 -21.58 -25.72 7.10
CA GLY A 797 -20.94 -26.98 6.75
C GLY A 797 -19.55 -27.16 7.38
N LEU A 798 -19.26 -26.43 8.46
CA LEU A 798 -18.02 -26.54 9.21
C LEU A 798 -18.18 -27.47 10.41
N ASN A 799 -17.17 -28.32 10.68
CA ASN A 799 -17.14 -29.01 11.94
C ASN A 799 -16.71 -28.05 13.06
N TYR A 800 -17.49 -28.00 14.12
CA TYR A 800 -17.19 -27.16 15.28
C TYR A 800 -15.81 -27.51 15.91
N SER A 801 -15.44 -28.80 15.89
CA SER A 801 -14.15 -29.31 16.43
C SER A 801 -12.94 -28.85 15.62
N ASP A 802 -13.11 -28.45 14.37
CA ASP A 802 -12.00 -28.03 13.48
C ASP A 802 -11.61 -26.56 13.72
N LEU A 803 -12.41 -25.84 14.50
CA LEU A 803 -12.12 -24.45 14.89
C LEU A 803 -11.06 -24.41 15.98
N THR A 804 -10.38 -23.25 16.08
CA THR A 804 -9.50 -23.00 17.23
C THR A 804 -10.33 -23.00 18.53
N ILE A 805 -9.69 -23.31 19.64
CA ILE A 805 -10.36 -23.37 20.96
C ILE A 805 -11.03 -22.03 21.29
N GLN A 806 -10.39 -20.91 20.95
CA GLN A 806 -10.94 -19.56 21.17
C GLN A 806 -12.18 -19.30 20.30
N GLN A 807 -12.20 -19.76 19.05
CA GLN A 807 -13.37 -19.67 18.18
C GLN A 807 -14.51 -20.55 18.73
N GLN A 808 -14.22 -21.77 19.16
CA GLN A 808 -15.22 -22.65 19.82
C GLN A 808 -15.81 -21.98 21.05
N GLN A 809 -14.98 -21.39 21.90
CA GLN A 809 -15.43 -20.68 23.09
C GLN A 809 -16.26 -19.43 22.75
N ALA A 810 -15.86 -18.67 21.73
CA ALA A 810 -16.62 -17.52 21.27
C ALA A 810 -18.02 -17.90 20.74
N ILE A 811 -18.13 -19.01 20.02
CA ILE A 811 -19.41 -19.56 19.54
C ILE A 811 -20.24 -20.06 20.73
N THR A 812 -19.64 -20.79 21.70
CA THR A 812 -20.32 -21.25 22.91
C THR A 812 -20.87 -20.07 23.70
N ASN A 813 -20.11 -19.00 23.88
CA ASN A 813 -20.53 -17.79 24.60
C ASN A 813 -21.73 -17.08 23.94
N ARG A 814 -21.94 -17.32 22.63
CA ARG A 814 -23.07 -16.80 21.84
C ARG A 814 -24.27 -17.75 21.76
N GLY A 815 -24.32 -18.78 22.58
CA GLY A 815 -25.45 -19.74 22.65
C GLY A 815 -25.21 -21.06 21.94
N GLY A 816 -23.98 -21.30 21.47
CA GLY A 816 -23.56 -22.54 20.80
C GLY A 816 -23.77 -22.55 19.28
N PRO A 817 -23.35 -23.63 18.60
CA PRO A 817 -23.35 -23.72 17.14
C PRO A 817 -24.71 -23.59 16.47
N ASP A 818 -25.79 -23.93 17.17
CA ASP A 818 -27.17 -23.87 16.67
C ASP A 818 -27.80 -22.47 16.79
N VAL A 819 -27.18 -21.55 17.52
CA VAL A 819 -27.70 -20.21 17.81
C VAL A 819 -26.75 -19.11 17.28
N ALA A 820 -25.45 -19.29 17.43
CA ALA A 820 -24.45 -18.29 17.06
C ALA A 820 -24.50 -17.96 15.58
N VAL A 821 -24.70 -16.69 15.26
CA VAL A 821 -24.78 -16.17 13.90
C VAL A 821 -23.40 -15.78 13.42
N VAL A 822 -23.07 -16.15 12.19
CA VAL A 822 -21.83 -15.78 11.48
C VAL A 822 -22.21 -14.92 10.29
N THR A 823 -21.57 -13.76 10.16
CA THR A 823 -21.69 -12.91 8.96
C THR A 823 -20.67 -13.36 7.94
N VAL A 824 -21.12 -13.97 6.86
CA VAL A 824 -20.28 -14.43 5.76
C VAL A 824 -20.24 -13.37 4.67
N GLY A 825 -19.07 -12.81 4.44
CA GLY A 825 -18.81 -11.92 3.30
C GLY A 825 -18.36 -12.72 2.09
N GLN A 826 -19.06 -12.59 0.95
CA GLN A 826 -18.68 -13.20 -0.31
C GLN A 826 -18.64 -12.15 -1.41
N PRO A 827 -17.56 -12.06 -2.22
CA PRO A 827 -17.49 -11.15 -3.35
C PRO A 827 -18.43 -11.61 -4.48
N VAL A 828 -19.19 -10.65 -5.03
CA VAL A 828 -20.11 -10.86 -6.15
C VAL A 828 -20.04 -9.69 -7.14
N ASN A 829 -20.18 -9.96 -8.43
CA ASN A 829 -20.25 -8.92 -9.47
C ASN A 829 -21.68 -8.36 -9.53
N LEU A 830 -21.97 -7.24 -8.95
CA LEU A 830 -23.34 -6.74 -8.89
C LEU A 830 -23.56 -5.37 -9.53
N GLN A 831 -22.50 -4.55 -9.81
CA GLN A 831 -22.77 -3.12 -9.93
C GLN A 831 -22.04 -2.41 -11.05
N THR A 832 -22.60 -1.25 -11.43
CA THR A 832 -21.94 -0.22 -12.20
C THR A 832 -21.38 0.85 -11.23
N LEU A 833 -20.13 1.25 -11.48
CA LEU A 833 -19.46 2.33 -10.79
C LEU A 833 -19.02 3.37 -11.82
N ARG A 834 -19.42 4.63 -11.64
CA ARG A 834 -18.94 5.73 -12.45
C ARG A 834 -17.96 6.58 -11.67
N ILE A 835 -16.80 6.82 -12.26
CA ILE A 835 -15.76 7.71 -11.73
C ILE A 835 -15.56 8.85 -12.73
N ARG A 836 -15.57 10.08 -12.25
CA ARG A 836 -15.28 11.30 -13.01
C ARG A 836 -14.23 12.12 -12.29
N GLY A 837 -13.36 12.75 -13.03
CA GLY A 837 -12.38 13.63 -12.40
C GLY A 837 -11.78 14.67 -13.33
N ILE A 838 -11.04 15.54 -12.67
CA ILE A 838 -10.30 16.65 -13.27
C ILE A 838 -8.87 16.55 -12.75
N GLU A 839 -7.89 16.54 -13.64
CA GLU A 839 -6.46 16.62 -13.33
C GLU A 839 -5.93 17.94 -13.88
N ALA A 840 -5.23 18.72 -13.06
CA ALA A 840 -4.59 19.96 -13.47
C ALA A 840 -3.10 19.90 -13.12
N THR A 841 -2.26 20.40 -14.01
CA THR A 841 -0.81 20.45 -13.83
C THR A 841 -0.27 21.80 -14.28
N TRP A 842 0.67 22.36 -13.51
CA TRP A 842 1.39 23.56 -13.89
C TRP A 842 2.86 23.40 -13.51
N VAL A 843 3.72 23.36 -14.51
CA VAL A 843 5.19 23.35 -14.37
C VAL A 843 5.72 24.66 -14.93
N GLN A 844 6.49 25.40 -14.15
CA GLN A 844 7.01 26.70 -14.55
C GLN A 844 8.45 26.93 -14.10
N PRO A 845 9.40 27.18 -15.01
CA PRO A 845 10.69 27.73 -14.65
C PRO A 845 10.55 29.20 -14.25
N LEU A 846 11.27 29.61 -13.21
CA LEU A 846 11.31 30.97 -12.69
C LEU A 846 12.66 31.65 -12.95
N ASP A 847 13.34 31.30 -14.06
CA ASP A 847 14.65 31.84 -14.43
C ASP A 847 14.68 33.37 -14.55
N PHE A 848 13.52 33.98 -14.78
CA PHE A 848 13.35 35.43 -14.79
C PHE A 848 13.48 36.07 -13.39
N LEU A 849 13.28 35.30 -12.31
CA LEU A 849 13.54 35.71 -10.93
C LEU A 849 14.92 35.29 -10.47
N VAL A 850 15.19 33.99 -10.51
CA VAL A 850 16.46 33.37 -10.11
C VAL A 850 16.75 32.22 -11.08
N LYS A 851 17.89 32.26 -11.75
CA LYS A 851 18.30 31.21 -12.68
C LYS A 851 18.39 29.87 -11.96
N GLY A 852 17.69 28.88 -12.48
CA GLY A 852 17.63 27.53 -11.89
C GLY A 852 16.47 27.29 -10.93
N LEU A 853 15.69 28.34 -10.58
CA LEU A 853 14.49 28.20 -9.76
C LEU A 853 13.29 27.74 -10.61
N GLY A 854 12.40 26.97 -10.02
CA GLY A 854 11.14 26.58 -10.66
C GLY A 854 10.19 25.88 -9.70
N TYR A 855 8.99 25.58 -10.21
CA TYR A 855 8.01 24.81 -9.49
C TYR A 855 7.23 23.86 -10.39
N SER A 856 6.67 22.83 -9.78
CA SER A 856 5.68 21.93 -10.36
C SER A 856 4.53 21.77 -9.39
N VAL A 857 3.31 22.01 -9.85
CA VAL A 857 2.08 21.87 -9.06
C VAL A 857 1.14 20.98 -9.85
N ASN A 858 0.54 20.02 -9.21
CA ASN A 858 -0.55 19.26 -9.78
C ASN A 858 -1.63 18.97 -8.74
N GLY A 859 -2.85 18.81 -9.22
CA GLY A 859 -4.01 18.51 -8.40
C GLY A 859 -5.01 17.67 -9.14
N THR A 860 -5.74 16.84 -8.41
CA THR A 860 -6.77 15.95 -8.94
C THR A 860 -8.01 16.05 -8.08
N HIS A 861 -9.17 16.21 -8.72
CA HIS A 861 -10.47 16.06 -8.09
C HIS A 861 -11.20 14.88 -8.69
N ILE A 862 -11.77 14.01 -7.83
CA ILE A 862 -12.47 12.81 -8.24
C ILE A 862 -13.85 12.75 -7.56
N SER A 863 -14.86 12.45 -8.33
CA SER A 863 -16.21 12.11 -7.86
C SER A 863 -16.58 10.71 -8.31
N GLN A 864 -17.36 10.00 -7.49
CA GLN A 864 -17.85 8.67 -7.79
C GLN A 864 -19.37 8.59 -7.57
N SER A 865 -20.02 7.74 -8.36
CA SER A 865 -21.44 7.41 -8.20
C SER A 865 -21.69 5.96 -8.63
N SER A 866 -22.69 5.31 -8.03
CA SER A 866 -23.12 3.95 -8.38
C SER A 866 -24.63 3.83 -8.33
N ASP A 867 -25.18 2.80 -8.97
CA ASP A 867 -26.64 2.57 -9.04
C ASP A 867 -27.24 2.16 -7.67
N SER A 868 -26.41 1.81 -6.69
CA SER A 868 -26.85 1.26 -5.38
C SER A 868 -26.35 2.07 -4.17
N ASN A 869 -25.88 3.30 -4.41
CA ASN A 869 -25.25 4.15 -3.39
C ASN A 869 -24.01 3.53 -2.71
N LEU A 870 -23.49 2.43 -3.23
CA LEU A 870 -22.22 1.88 -2.78
C LEU A 870 -21.07 2.71 -3.34
N ILE A 871 -20.09 2.97 -2.49
CA ILE A 871 -18.91 3.78 -2.80
C ILE A 871 -17.70 2.85 -2.89
N ALA A 872 -16.90 2.98 -3.94
CA ALA A 872 -15.65 2.24 -4.05
C ALA A 872 -14.66 2.75 -2.97
N PRO A 873 -14.08 1.85 -2.17
CA PRO A 873 -13.03 2.23 -1.23
C PRO A 873 -11.80 2.78 -1.95
N GLY A 874 -11.08 3.67 -1.28
CA GLY A 874 -9.81 4.17 -1.77
C GLY A 874 -9.87 5.40 -2.66
N VAL A 875 -11.05 5.92 -3.00
CA VAL A 875 -11.20 7.15 -3.80
C VAL A 875 -11.10 8.38 -2.91
N ALA A 876 -10.00 9.14 -3.06
CA ALA A 876 -9.85 10.43 -2.41
C ALA A 876 -10.53 11.54 -3.26
N PRO A 877 -11.44 12.35 -2.70
CA PRO A 877 -12.08 13.42 -3.45
C PRO A 877 -11.08 14.45 -4.01
N TRP A 878 -10.05 14.78 -3.23
CA TRP A 878 -9.00 15.71 -3.62
C TRP A 878 -7.62 15.14 -3.32
N SER A 879 -6.68 15.39 -4.20
CA SER A 879 -5.24 15.21 -3.95
C SER A 879 -4.45 16.28 -4.70
N TYR A 880 -3.32 16.72 -4.14
CA TYR A 880 -2.41 17.62 -4.82
C TYR A 880 -0.97 17.42 -4.39
N ASN A 881 -0.05 17.80 -5.27
CA ASN A 881 1.38 17.78 -5.08
C ASN A 881 1.95 19.16 -5.46
N LEU A 882 2.77 19.70 -4.56
CA LEU A 882 3.43 20.99 -4.72
C LEU A 882 4.93 20.78 -4.59
N GLN A 883 5.68 21.02 -5.65
CA GLN A 883 7.14 20.93 -5.66
C GLN A 883 7.74 22.28 -6.01
N GLY A 884 8.62 22.80 -5.13
CA GLY A 884 9.54 23.87 -5.45
C GLY A 884 10.96 23.32 -5.62
N PHE A 885 11.71 23.78 -6.59
CA PHE A 885 13.08 23.33 -6.81
C PHE A 885 14.01 24.47 -7.22
N TYR A 886 15.30 24.29 -6.88
CA TYR A 886 16.41 25.13 -7.32
C TYR A 886 17.58 24.27 -7.78
N GLU A 887 18.15 24.61 -8.91
CA GLU A 887 19.35 23.96 -9.45
C GLU A 887 20.30 24.99 -10.03
N GLY A 888 21.44 25.18 -9.36
CA GLY A 888 22.45 26.15 -9.79
C GLY A 888 23.66 26.17 -8.85
N HIS A 889 24.80 26.63 -9.35
CA HIS A 889 26.06 26.77 -8.58
C HIS A 889 26.51 25.47 -7.86
N GLY A 890 26.22 24.31 -8.47
CA GLY A 890 26.52 22.99 -7.88
C GLY A 890 25.55 22.56 -6.77
N ILE A 891 24.52 23.37 -6.46
CA ILE A 891 23.46 23.05 -5.49
C ILE A 891 22.24 22.57 -6.22
N SER A 892 21.64 21.49 -5.72
CA SER A 892 20.28 21.06 -6.07
C SER A 892 19.43 21.02 -4.81
N LEU A 893 18.24 21.62 -4.85
CA LEU A 893 17.31 21.66 -3.76
C LEU A 893 15.90 21.39 -4.28
N SER A 894 15.14 20.54 -3.60
CA SER A 894 13.73 20.28 -3.91
C SER A 894 12.95 20.12 -2.62
N LEU A 895 11.87 20.87 -2.50
CA LEU A 895 10.88 20.75 -1.43
C LEU A 895 9.57 20.26 -2.04
N ASN A 896 9.05 19.17 -1.53
CA ASN A 896 7.87 18.52 -2.06
C ASN A 896 6.81 18.34 -0.98
N TYR A 897 5.58 18.79 -1.23
CA TYR A 897 4.43 18.58 -0.35
C TYR A 897 3.32 17.84 -1.08
N VAL A 898 2.99 16.65 -0.60
CA VAL A 898 1.90 15.82 -1.12
C VAL A 898 0.78 15.78 -0.11
N TRP A 899 -0.44 16.08 -0.56
CA TRP A 899 -1.63 16.03 0.27
C TRP A 899 -2.72 15.16 -0.37
N THR A 900 -3.39 14.36 0.45
CA THR A 900 -4.53 13.52 0.07
C THR A 900 -5.67 13.76 1.05
N ASP A 901 -6.87 13.93 0.54
CA ASP A 901 -8.09 14.15 1.33
C ASP A 901 -8.52 12.89 2.08
N LYS A 902 -9.41 13.06 3.05
CA LYS A 902 -10.11 11.98 3.74
C LYS A 902 -10.85 11.09 2.74
N LEU A 903 -10.72 9.78 2.89
CA LEU A 903 -11.35 8.82 2.00
C LEU A 903 -11.92 7.62 2.78
N ILE A 904 -12.88 6.93 2.18
CA ILE A 904 -13.37 5.66 2.69
C ILE A 904 -12.32 4.58 2.35
N ALA A 905 -11.70 4.00 3.39
CA ALA A 905 -10.71 2.94 3.22
C ALA A 905 -11.35 1.57 3.05
N ALA A 906 -12.44 1.31 3.76
CA ALA A 906 -13.21 0.07 3.67
C ALA A 906 -14.62 0.26 4.23
N ASN A 907 -15.54 -0.62 3.86
CA ASN A 907 -16.79 -0.79 4.59
C ASN A 907 -16.56 -1.91 5.63
N ALA A 908 -16.74 -1.58 6.90
CA ALA A 908 -16.45 -2.52 7.99
C ALA A 908 -17.61 -2.57 8.98
N PRO A 909 -18.73 -3.21 8.61
CA PRO A 909 -19.80 -3.45 9.58
C PRO A 909 -19.30 -4.40 10.68
N GLN A 910 -19.49 -3.98 11.93
CA GLN A 910 -19.14 -4.77 13.11
C GLN A 910 -20.23 -4.64 14.16
N ASN A 911 -20.62 -5.74 14.77
CA ASN A 911 -21.61 -5.77 15.87
C ASN A 911 -22.93 -5.04 15.53
N ASN A 912 -23.43 -5.20 14.30
CA ASN A 912 -24.58 -4.44 13.76
C ASN A 912 -24.34 -2.92 13.62
N ILE A 913 -23.11 -2.44 13.81
CA ILE A 913 -22.71 -1.06 13.56
C ILE A 913 -22.22 -0.99 12.11
N ASN A 914 -22.97 -0.33 11.25
CA ASN A 914 -22.64 -0.19 9.82
C ASN A 914 -22.10 1.22 9.54
N VAL A 915 -20.80 1.40 9.76
CA VAL A 915 -20.09 2.65 9.47
C VAL A 915 -18.85 2.38 8.63
N PRO A 916 -18.43 3.32 7.79
CA PRO A 916 -17.21 3.17 7.01
C PRO A 916 -15.96 3.32 7.87
N LEU A 917 -14.87 2.64 7.46
CA LEU A 917 -13.52 3.02 7.88
C LEU A 917 -13.05 4.16 6.98
N ASN A 918 -12.65 5.27 7.60
CA ASN A 918 -12.12 6.42 6.87
C ASN A 918 -10.61 6.52 7.12
N ALA A 919 -9.82 6.60 6.05
CA ALA A 919 -8.45 7.09 6.16
C ALA A 919 -8.49 8.61 6.25
N ASP A 920 -7.83 9.19 7.24
CA ASP A 920 -7.79 10.63 7.45
C ASP A 920 -7.03 11.34 6.34
N ALA A 921 -7.33 12.62 6.13
CA ALA A 921 -6.55 13.46 5.25
C ALA A 921 -5.09 13.53 5.73
N ARG A 922 -4.14 13.40 4.81
CA ARG A 922 -2.71 13.36 5.15
C ARG A 922 -1.89 14.25 4.24
N GLY A 923 -1.01 15.06 4.86
CA GLY A 923 -0.07 15.94 4.17
C GLY A 923 1.38 15.60 4.55
N GLN A 924 2.21 15.21 3.59
CA GLN A 924 3.62 14.89 3.80
C GLN A 924 4.51 15.92 3.14
N LEU A 925 5.46 16.48 3.92
CA LEU A 925 6.48 17.40 3.43
C LEU A 925 7.83 16.69 3.41
N ASP A 926 8.51 16.72 2.24
CA ASP A 926 9.80 16.12 2.00
C ASP A 926 10.80 17.14 1.46
N LEU A 927 12.07 17.01 1.83
CA LEU A 927 13.19 17.82 1.34
C LEU A 927 14.22 16.91 0.69
N SER A 928 14.75 17.31 -0.47
CA SER A 928 15.94 16.71 -1.07
C SER A 928 16.94 17.81 -1.38
N ALA A 929 18.19 17.63 -0.94
CA ALA A 929 19.28 18.57 -1.15
C ALA A 929 20.54 17.85 -1.67
N GLY A 930 21.29 18.47 -2.55
CA GLY A 930 22.54 17.96 -3.06
C GLY A 930 23.55 19.06 -3.30
N TYR A 931 24.82 18.77 -3.05
CA TYR A 931 25.93 19.68 -3.34
C TYR A 931 27.01 18.94 -4.14
N GLN A 932 27.32 19.45 -5.35
CA GLN A 932 28.35 18.95 -6.21
C GLN A 932 29.73 19.32 -5.68
N LEU A 933 30.56 18.33 -5.42
CA LEU A 933 31.90 18.57 -4.92
C LEU A 933 32.82 19.03 -6.06
N PRO A 934 33.56 20.14 -5.91
CA PRO A 934 34.38 20.71 -6.99
C PRO A 934 35.65 19.91 -7.28
N PHE A 935 35.94 18.87 -6.51
CA PHE A 935 37.04 17.95 -6.73
C PHE A 935 36.55 16.66 -7.41
N PHE A 936 37.43 15.82 -7.92
CA PHE A 936 37.16 14.67 -8.77
C PHE A 936 36.42 15.04 -10.07
N ASN A 937 36.77 16.15 -10.73
CA ASN A 937 36.11 16.65 -11.95
C ASN A 937 34.57 16.79 -11.81
N ASN A 938 34.10 17.16 -10.64
CA ASN A 938 32.68 17.19 -10.28
C ASN A 938 32.00 15.80 -10.38
N ALA A 939 32.74 14.72 -10.22
CA ALA A 939 32.18 13.36 -10.26
C ALA A 939 31.44 12.96 -8.99
N ALA A 940 31.61 13.70 -7.88
CA ALA A 940 31.01 13.37 -6.59
C ALA A 940 30.04 14.44 -6.09
N ARG A 941 28.95 14.00 -5.44
CA ARG A 941 27.91 14.84 -4.84
C ARG A 941 27.57 14.35 -3.45
N ILE A 942 27.43 15.24 -2.48
CA ILE A 942 26.84 14.97 -1.17
C ILE A 942 25.33 15.11 -1.30
N THR A 943 24.57 14.21 -0.66
CA THR A 943 23.10 14.22 -0.68
C THR A 943 22.52 14.17 0.72
N LEU A 944 21.41 14.88 0.91
CA LEU A 944 20.57 14.86 2.10
C LEU A 944 19.11 14.81 1.66
N ASP A 945 18.39 13.75 2.06
CA ASP A 945 16.95 13.63 1.85
C ASP A 945 16.28 13.51 3.24
N VAL A 946 15.22 14.29 3.46
CA VAL A 946 14.44 14.27 4.69
C VAL A 946 12.99 14.02 4.32
N LEU A 947 12.44 12.89 4.75
CA LEU A 947 11.05 12.49 4.48
C LEU A 947 10.19 12.71 5.71
N ASN A 948 8.93 13.07 5.47
CA ASN A 948 7.93 13.29 6.51
C ASN A 948 8.39 14.31 7.57
N ILE A 949 8.89 15.48 7.13
CA ILE A 949 9.40 16.56 8.01
C ILE A 949 8.37 16.95 9.07
N THR A 950 7.10 16.94 8.71
CA THR A 950 5.95 17.29 9.57
C THR A 950 5.62 16.23 10.60
N ASN A 951 6.25 15.05 10.54
CA ASN A 951 5.94 13.88 11.39
C ASN A 951 4.46 13.52 11.36
N GLU A 952 3.88 13.46 10.15
CA GLU A 952 2.47 13.17 9.95
C GLU A 952 2.17 11.70 10.22
N PRO A 953 1.21 11.37 11.10
CA PRO A 953 0.82 9.98 11.36
C PRO A 953 0.00 9.38 10.21
N ILE A 954 -0.15 8.06 10.24
CA ILE A 954 -1.10 7.33 9.39
C ILE A 954 -2.28 6.95 10.27
N ARG A 955 -3.47 7.52 10.00
CA ARG A 955 -4.64 7.33 10.84
C ARG A 955 -5.87 6.90 10.05
N THR A 956 -6.64 5.97 10.65
CA THR A 956 -7.98 5.60 10.20
C THR A 956 -9.00 5.75 11.34
N THR A 957 -10.23 6.10 11.01
CA THR A 957 -11.33 6.31 11.96
C THR A 957 -12.52 5.41 11.63
N PHE A 958 -13.29 5.01 12.65
CA PHE A 958 -14.46 4.16 12.55
C PHE A 958 -15.73 5.03 12.55
N GLY A 959 -16.10 5.54 11.37
CA GLY A 959 -17.29 6.36 11.17
C GLY A 959 -17.20 7.79 11.70
N TYR A 960 -16.67 7.97 12.91
CA TYR A 960 -16.61 9.24 13.63
C TYR A 960 -15.16 9.69 13.81
N ASP A 961 -14.90 10.99 13.81
CA ASP A 961 -13.53 11.54 13.86
C ASP A 961 -12.82 11.24 15.20
N ASN A 962 -13.56 11.08 16.29
CA ASN A 962 -13.02 10.70 17.59
C ASN A 962 -12.99 9.17 17.84
N ALA A 963 -13.48 8.37 16.89
CA ALA A 963 -13.43 6.92 16.96
C ALA A 963 -12.23 6.39 16.16
N THR A 964 -11.01 6.55 16.69
CA THR A 964 -9.80 6.07 16.03
C THR A 964 -9.84 4.55 15.88
N TYR A 965 -9.77 4.07 14.63
CA TYR A 965 -9.63 2.64 14.34
C TYR A 965 -8.17 2.21 14.44
N SER A 966 -7.27 2.97 13.81
CA SER A 966 -5.83 2.79 13.95
C SER A 966 -5.08 4.11 13.76
N VAL A 967 -3.96 4.25 14.43
CA VAL A 967 -2.98 5.30 14.17
C VAL A 967 -1.57 4.76 14.37
N TYR A 968 -0.67 5.12 13.44
CA TYR A 968 0.74 4.75 13.47
C TYR A 968 1.62 5.98 13.31
N TYR A 969 2.75 5.99 14.01
CA TYR A 969 3.71 7.09 14.04
C TYR A 969 5.03 6.63 13.39
N PRO A 970 5.17 6.75 12.06
CA PRO A 970 6.37 6.30 11.35
C PRO A 970 7.62 7.12 11.66
N GLY A 971 7.45 8.37 12.13
CA GLY A 971 8.54 9.29 12.35
C GLY A 971 9.09 9.93 11.08
N ARG A 972 10.20 10.66 11.21
CA ARG A 972 10.96 11.25 10.11
C ARG A 972 12.05 10.31 9.67
N GLN A 973 12.33 10.30 8.36
CA GLN A 973 13.46 9.55 7.81
C GLN A 973 14.46 10.54 7.21
N ILE A 974 15.73 10.40 7.55
CA ILE A 974 16.83 11.24 7.07
C ILE A 974 17.85 10.33 6.39
N LEU A 975 18.07 10.56 5.10
CA LEU A 975 19.11 9.89 4.33
C LEU A 975 20.22 10.88 4.02
N PHE A 976 21.44 10.51 4.35
CA PHE A 976 22.62 11.33 4.07
C PHE A 976 23.72 10.47 3.47
N GLY A 977 24.44 11.01 2.51
CA GLY A 977 25.46 10.21 1.87
C GLY A 977 26.19 10.91 0.74
N ILE A 978 26.93 10.09 0.01
CA ILE A 978 27.72 10.50 -1.14
C ILE A 978 27.34 9.67 -2.35
N ARG A 979 27.41 10.31 -3.51
CA ARG A 979 27.21 9.68 -4.79
C ARG A 979 28.36 10.09 -5.71
N GLY A 980 28.89 9.14 -6.47
CA GLY A 980 29.92 9.36 -7.48
C GLY A 980 29.54 8.76 -8.82
N LYS A 981 29.93 9.45 -9.91
CA LYS A 981 29.78 8.98 -11.28
C LYS A 981 31.14 9.13 -11.98
N PHE A 982 31.68 8.03 -12.46
CA PHE A 982 33.01 7.93 -13.07
C PHE A 982 32.96 7.35 -14.47
#